data_0c58c59c30859d7f5d9d8aa4ee990bc4
#
_entry.id   0c58c59c30859d7f5d9d8aa4ee990bc4
#
_cell.length_a   1.000
_cell.length_b   1.000
_cell.length_c   1.000
_cell.angle_alpha   90.00
_cell.angle_beta   90.00
_cell.angle_gamma   90.00
#
_symmetry.space_group_name_H-M   'P 1'
#
loop_
_entity.id
_entity.type
_entity.pdbx_description
1 polymer ?
#
loop_
_entity_poly.entity_id
_entity_poly.type
_entity_poly.pdbx_seq_one_letter_code
_entity_poly.pdbx_strand_id
1 'polypeptide(L)'
;MSGEAIAADATASESAAAQDVDRATMEVDIACVGFGPAMGGFLTTLTREWAAQPDDPAFVSKVAPGMPLQVLCYERADDIAAGVSGVVTRARGIRASFPDLNPAEIPMATPVSEERVLYLLDPIGASRRSFALRAGDALLRGLGGLLGVKDAAFELPWTPTFLHKHGGLVLSMGQFNLWVGSQLMATGLVQIWPGTPVSEPIFAGESGKESYSVKGIRLADQGVDRTGAPADGFMAGMDVHAPLTVVGDGPVGAVGQALDRRLGMPPGHAQSEWALGMKMVVELPENTPLKPGTVWHTFGFPEPEIFGFLYVHPDRLVSVGIFVPSWMGDPSRTAYRYLQHYIQHPALWRYLKDGTLRSWGAKSLQESGKHGEPFLTGDGFARIGEGSGSTNMLTNSGLDEAWTTGVQLADAVVELLRAEKPFTQENLFASYVARRHASSLEREAEEAKNARNGFHRGLVRGMIGMALAGLTRGKLSLGGRIPSAQEQIGRFNPRKIAGVDAAEAERLAQEAGLGGRPLHDALMTARGWPEIALDGRLLVTQQDALLMGGKVQAMAGFADHVVFRNTEICKTCGERTCIAMCSGQAITQTAEGAIAFEREKCVHCGACLWNCAHATDGERTNIEFRAGSGGLHSAEN
;
A
#
# COMPACT_ATOMS: atom_id res chain seq x y z
N MET A 1 11.81 21.47 -31.19
CA MET A 1 10.70 20.83 -31.92
C MET A 1 9.52 20.87 -30.99
N SER A 2 8.53 21.65 -31.34
CA SER A 2 7.34 21.97 -30.56
C SER A 2 6.41 20.77 -30.47
N GLY A 3 6.19 20.25 -29.26
CA GLY A 3 5.16 19.27 -29.00
C GLY A 3 3.80 19.97 -28.94
N GLU A 4 2.97 19.71 -29.90
CA GLU A 4 1.57 20.13 -29.88
C GLU A 4 0.84 19.36 -28.75
N ALA A 5 0.37 20.12 -27.78
CA ALA A 5 -0.57 19.62 -26.80
C ALA A 5 -1.94 19.47 -27.47
N ILE A 6 -2.36 18.24 -27.72
CA ILE A 6 -3.72 17.93 -28.19
C ILE A 6 -4.65 18.15 -26.98
N ALA A 7 -5.38 19.26 -27.02
CA ALA A 7 -6.50 19.51 -26.14
C ALA A 7 -7.63 18.51 -26.51
N ALA A 8 -7.84 17.50 -25.69
CA ALA A 8 -8.97 16.60 -25.82
C ALA A 8 -10.23 17.35 -25.36
N ASP A 9 -11.12 17.60 -26.28
CA ASP A 9 -12.46 18.10 -26.06
C ASP A 9 -13.28 17.00 -25.37
N ALA A 10 -13.30 17.04 -24.05
CA ALA A 10 -14.07 16.09 -23.26
C ALA A 10 -15.48 16.64 -23.00
N THR A 11 -16.33 16.58 -24.00
CA THR A 11 -17.77 16.55 -23.76
C THR A 11 -18.09 15.26 -23.01
N ALA A 12 -18.74 15.39 -21.87
CA ALA A 12 -19.21 14.29 -21.05
C ALA A 12 -19.87 13.22 -21.93
N SER A 13 -19.21 12.10 -22.12
CA SER A 13 -19.87 10.92 -22.64
C SER A 13 -20.70 10.34 -21.49
N GLU A 14 -22.02 10.45 -21.60
CA GLU A 14 -22.93 9.45 -21.06
C GLU A 14 -22.28 8.08 -21.26
N SER A 15 -22.37 7.22 -20.24
CA SER A 15 -21.80 5.87 -20.27
C SER A 15 -21.97 5.30 -21.67
N ALA A 16 -20.88 5.12 -22.40
CA ALA A 16 -20.93 4.37 -23.64
C ALA A 16 -21.57 3.04 -23.27
N ALA A 17 -22.77 2.80 -23.77
CA ALA A 17 -23.44 1.53 -23.63
C ALA A 17 -22.39 0.47 -23.96
N ALA A 18 -22.15 -0.45 -23.04
CA ALA A 18 -21.18 -1.52 -23.22
C ALA A 18 -21.53 -2.16 -24.55
N GLN A 19 -20.72 -1.90 -25.56
CA GLN A 19 -20.87 -2.61 -26.83
C GLN A 19 -20.71 -4.08 -26.44
N ASP A 20 -21.64 -4.89 -26.89
CA ASP A 20 -21.65 -6.34 -26.69
C ASP A 20 -20.47 -6.88 -27.52
N VAL A 21 -19.26 -6.74 -26.90
CA VAL A 21 -18.00 -7.17 -27.50
C VAL A 21 -17.92 -8.67 -27.27
N ASP A 22 -17.84 -9.44 -28.34
CA ASP A 22 -17.60 -10.88 -28.26
C ASP A 22 -16.24 -11.13 -27.60
N ARG A 23 -16.27 -11.72 -26.39
CA ARG A 23 -15.09 -11.97 -25.57
C ARG A 23 -14.76 -13.45 -25.58
N ALA A 24 -13.49 -13.76 -25.83
CA ALA A 24 -13.01 -15.12 -25.61
C ALA A 24 -13.22 -15.52 -24.15
N THR A 25 -13.59 -16.78 -23.93
CA THR A 25 -13.82 -17.32 -22.59
C THR A 25 -12.82 -18.42 -22.27
N MET A 26 -12.47 -18.52 -20.99
CA MET A 26 -11.65 -19.60 -20.44
C MET A 26 -12.30 -20.08 -19.14
N GLU A 27 -12.23 -21.38 -18.88
CA GLU A 27 -12.67 -21.96 -17.62
C GLU A 27 -11.47 -22.46 -16.82
N VAL A 28 -11.42 -22.14 -15.53
CA VAL A 28 -10.41 -22.63 -14.57
C VAL A 28 -11.09 -23.00 -13.27
N ASP A 29 -10.48 -23.84 -12.45
CA ASP A 29 -11.06 -24.22 -11.15
C ASP A 29 -10.90 -23.09 -10.13
N ILE A 30 -9.76 -22.39 -10.15
CA ILE A 30 -9.46 -21.27 -9.25
C ILE A 30 -8.79 -20.15 -10.03
N ALA A 31 -9.40 -18.95 -10.05
CA ALA A 31 -8.83 -17.73 -10.57
C ALA A 31 -8.30 -16.88 -9.41
N CYS A 32 -7.00 -16.54 -9.45
CA CYS A 32 -6.34 -15.74 -8.44
C CYS A 32 -6.00 -14.35 -8.99
N VAL A 33 -6.26 -13.29 -8.20
CA VAL A 33 -6.04 -11.89 -8.60
C VAL A 33 -4.99 -11.24 -7.72
N GLY A 34 -3.89 -10.82 -8.35
CA GLY A 34 -2.74 -10.19 -7.70
C GLY A 34 -1.77 -11.19 -7.05
N PHE A 35 -0.46 -11.03 -7.31
CA PHE A 35 0.59 -11.85 -6.73
C PHE A 35 1.38 -11.06 -5.68
N GLY A 36 0.90 -11.09 -4.44
CA GLY A 36 1.55 -10.54 -3.26
C GLY A 36 1.73 -11.59 -2.17
N PRO A 37 2.20 -11.21 -0.98
CA PRO A 37 2.44 -12.16 0.12
C PRO A 37 1.23 -13.02 0.49
N ALA A 38 0.02 -12.49 0.43
CA ALA A 38 -1.19 -13.26 0.72
C ALA A 38 -1.41 -14.37 -0.31
N MET A 39 -1.26 -14.06 -1.59
CA MET A 39 -1.35 -15.04 -2.66
C MET A 39 -0.21 -16.04 -2.60
N GLY A 40 1.01 -15.58 -2.25
CA GLY A 40 2.14 -16.46 -1.97
C GLY A 40 1.81 -17.50 -0.89
N GLY A 41 1.21 -17.07 0.22
CA GLY A 41 0.76 -17.97 1.29
C GLY A 41 -0.31 -18.95 0.84
N PHE A 42 -1.29 -18.47 0.07
CA PHE A 42 -2.36 -19.31 -0.50
C PHE A 42 -1.81 -20.38 -1.44
N LEU A 43 -1.06 -19.98 -2.46
CA LEU A 43 -0.55 -20.89 -3.47
C LEU A 43 0.49 -21.88 -2.91
N THR A 44 1.37 -21.41 -2.01
CA THR A 44 2.37 -22.28 -1.35
C THR A 44 1.68 -23.37 -0.53
N THR A 45 0.63 -23.02 0.22
CA THR A 45 -0.10 -24.00 1.04
C THR A 45 -0.87 -24.98 0.17
N LEU A 46 -1.59 -24.47 -0.84
CA LEU A 46 -2.34 -25.31 -1.79
C LEU A 46 -1.44 -26.30 -2.51
N THR A 47 -0.32 -25.82 -3.09
CA THR A 47 0.61 -26.68 -3.85
C THR A 47 1.32 -27.68 -2.96
N ARG A 48 1.63 -27.34 -1.70
CA ARG A 48 2.21 -28.29 -0.74
C ARG A 48 1.24 -29.42 -0.40
N GLU A 49 -0.02 -29.12 -0.12
CA GLU A 49 -1.06 -30.14 0.13
C GLU A 49 -1.28 -31.02 -1.08
N TRP A 50 -1.28 -30.43 -2.28
CA TRP A 50 -1.42 -31.15 -3.53
C TRP A 50 -0.21 -32.06 -3.80
N ALA A 51 1.02 -31.54 -3.69
CA ALA A 51 2.23 -32.32 -3.89
C ALA A 51 2.40 -33.47 -2.89
N ALA A 52 1.88 -33.33 -1.66
CA ALA A 52 1.89 -34.39 -0.64
C ALA A 52 0.94 -35.55 -0.99
N GLN A 53 -0.11 -35.30 -1.76
CA GLN A 53 -1.12 -36.28 -2.16
C GLN A 53 -1.54 -36.05 -3.61
N PRO A 54 -0.65 -36.37 -4.59
CA PRO A 54 -0.91 -36.03 -5.99
C PRO A 54 -2.07 -36.80 -6.62
N ASP A 55 -2.40 -37.99 -6.06
CA ASP A 55 -3.50 -38.84 -6.52
C ASP A 55 -4.83 -38.54 -5.80
N ASP A 56 -4.89 -37.54 -4.91
CA ASP A 56 -6.13 -37.16 -4.22
C ASP A 56 -7.14 -36.57 -5.25
N PRO A 57 -8.34 -37.20 -5.38
CA PRO A 57 -9.36 -36.73 -6.32
C PRO A 57 -9.77 -35.26 -6.12
N ALA A 58 -9.52 -34.68 -4.97
CA ALA A 58 -9.75 -33.26 -4.70
C ALA A 58 -8.94 -32.33 -5.61
N PHE A 59 -7.79 -32.79 -6.16
CA PHE A 59 -6.93 -32.03 -7.05
C PHE A 59 -7.11 -32.38 -8.54
N VAL A 60 -8.22 -33.03 -8.89
CA VAL A 60 -8.65 -33.22 -10.27
C VAL A 60 -9.58 -32.06 -10.67
N SER A 61 -9.35 -31.48 -11.84
CA SER A 61 -10.15 -30.39 -12.37
C SER A 61 -11.61 -30.79 -12.57
N LYS A 62 -12.51 -29.90 -12.13
CA LYS A 62 -13.95 -30.05 -12.36
C LYS A 62 -14.40 -29.37 -13.66
N VAL A 63 -13.65 -28.37 -14.13
CA VAL A 63 -13.92 -27.66 -15.39
C VAL A 63 -13.26 -28.32 -16.59
N ALA A 64 -12.16 -29.05 -16.39
CA ALA A 64 -11.44 -29.82 -17.41
C ALA A 64 -11.28 -31.29 -16.97
N PRO A 65 -12.30 -32.14 -17.09
CA PRO A 65 -12.27 -33.52 -16.59
C PRO A 65 -11.06 -34.31 -17.09
N GLY A 66 -10.38 -34.97 -16.15
CA GLY A 66 -9.16 -35.77 -16.45
C GLY A 66 -7.86 -34.95 -16.43
N MET A 67 -7.95 -33.64 -16.25
CA MET A 67 -6.80 -32.76 -16.06
C MET A 67 -6.56 -32.50 -14.57
N PRO A 68 -5.34 -32.16 -14.15
CA PRO A 68 -5.06 -31.63 -12.83
C PRO A 68 -5.84 -30.33 -12.57
N LEU A 69 -6.04 -29.99 -11.30
CA LEU A 69 -6.72 -28.74 -10.88
C LEU A 69 -6.11 -27.52 -11.60
N GLN A 70 -6.95 -26.71 -12.25
CA GLN A 70 -6.51 -25.56 -13.02
C GLN A 70 -6.51 -24.30 -12.12
N VAL A 71 -5.30 -23.84 -11.73
CA VAL A 71 -5.09 -22.68 -10.86
C VAL A 71 -4.24 -21.65 -11.59
N LEU A 72 -4.86 -20.49 -11.91
CA LEU A 72 -4.22 -19.39 -12.64
C LEU A 72 -4.19 -18.14 -11.76
N CYS A 73 -3.02 -17.53 -11.65
CA CYS A 73 -2.82 -16.28 -10.94
C CYS A 73 -2.44 -15.15 -11.91
N TYR A 74 -3.23 -14.10 -11.91
CA TYR A 74 -3.05 -12.93 -12.77
C TYR A 74 -2.45 -11.76 -11.98
N GLU A 75 -1.29 -11.28 -12.43
CA GLU A 75 -0.62 -10.11 -11.85
C GLU A 75 -0.59 -8.98 -12.88
N ARG A 76 -1.02 -7.78 -12.47
CA ARG A 76 -1.06 -6.63 -13.38
C ARG A 76 0.34 -6.12 -13.77
N ALA A 77 1.31 -6.22 -12.86
CA ALA A 77 2.67 -5.80 -13.13
C ALA A 77 3.36 -6.79 -14.06
N ASP A 78 4.26 -6.30 -14.91
CA ASP A 78 5.04 -7.14 -15.83
C ASP A 78 6.08 -8.01 -15.11
N ASP A 79 6.25 -7.80 -13.80
CA ASP A 79 7.17 -8.52 -12.93
C ASP A 79 6.50 -8.85 -11.60
N ILE A 80 6.59 -10.10 -11.16
CA ILE A 80 6.07 -10.55 -9.86
C ILE A 80 6.81 -9.95 -8.66
N ALA A 81 7.95 -9.33 -8.88
CA ALA A 81 8.67 -8.56 -7.87
C ALA A 81 8.07 -7.17 -7.61
N ALA A 82 7.01 -6.79 -8.33
CA ALA A 82 6.38 -5.49 -8.16
C ALA A 82 5.83 -5.30 -6.75
N GLY A 83 6.56 -4.57 -5.92
CA GLY A 83 6.18 -4.27 -4.56
C GLY A 83 7.01 -3.14 -3.99
N VAL A 84 6.47 -2.44 -3.01
CA VAL A 84 7.19 -1.37 -2.32
C VAL A 84 7.10 -1.62 -0.82
N SER A 85 8.18 -2.15 -0.26
CA SER A 85 8.31 -2.20 1.20
C SER A 85 9.73 -2.51 1.66
N GLY A 86 10.21 -1.80 2.69
CA GLY A 86 11.15 -2.38 3.63
C GLY A 86 10.32 -3.09 4.69
N VAL A 87 10.48 -4.38 4.86
CA VAL A 87 9.67 -5.15 5.79
C VAL A 87 10.53 -5.69 6.91
N VAL A 88 10.04 -5.52 8.13
CA VAL A 88 10.47 -6.33 9.26
C VAL A 88 9.27 -7.11 9.78
N THR A 89 9.40 -8.42 9.87
CA THR A 89 8.30 -9.31 10.24
C THR A 89 8.73 -10.35 11.26
N ARG A 90 7.79 -10.81 12.09
CA ARG A 90 8.00 -11.98 12.95
C ARG A 90 8.10 -13.27 12.13
N ALA A 91 7.61 -13.25 10.89
CA ALA A 91 7.64 -14.36 9.93
C ALA A 91 7.05 -15.68 10.48
N ARG A 92 6.04 -15.63 11.34
CA ARG A 92 5.43 -16.83 11.95
C ARG A 92 4.71 -17.68 10.91
N GLY A 93 3.86 -17.05 10.10
CA GLY A 93 3.13 -17.72 9.02
C GLY A 93 4.07 -18.20 7.91
N ILE A 94 5.06 -17.38 7.55
CA ILE A 94 6.07 -17.74 6.55
C ILE A 94 6.87 -18.96 7.01
N ARG A 95 7.37 -18.96 8.25
CA ARG A 95 8.12 -20.10 8.80
C ARG A 95 7.28 -21.36 8.98
N ALA A 96 5.97 -21.22 9.24
CA ALA A 96 5.06 -22.36 9.27
C ALA A 96 4.89 -22.99 7.87
N SER A 97 4.90 -22.16 6.81
CA SER A 97 4.88 -22.64 5.42
C SER A 97 6.22 -23.21 4.97
N PHE A 98 7.33 -22.66 5.46
CA PHE A 98 8.70 -23.07 5.14
C PHE A 98 9.49 -23.33 6.44
N PRO A 99 9.33 -24.52 7.07
CA PRO A 99 9.99 -24.81 8.36
C PRO A 99 11.52 -24.73 8.30
N ASP A 100 12.11 -25.12 7.18
CA ASP A 100 13.55 -25.15 6.93
C ASP A 100 14.06 -23.87 6.24
N LEU A 101 13.28 -22.78 6.28
CA LEU A 101 13.63 -21.52 5.62
C LEU A 101 15.00 -21.01 6.04
N ASN A 102 15.92 -20.99 5.08
CA ASN A 102 17.20 -20.30 5.20
C ASN A 102 17.08 -18.88 4.61
N PRO A 103 17.15 -17.83 5.43
CA PRO A 103 17.03 -16.46 4.93
C PRO A 103 18.07 -16.08 3.87
N ALA A 104 19.24 -16.73 3.84
CA ALA A 104 20.29 -16.47 2.85
C ALA A 104 19.90 -16.90 1.42
N GLU A 105 18.85 -17.70 1.25
CA GLU A 105 18.31 -18.06 -0.07
C GLU A 105 17.42 -16.97 -0.67
N ILE A 106 16.98 -16.02 0.15
CA ILE A 106 16.14 -14.90 -0.29
C ILE A 106 17.03 -13.67 -0.41
N PRO A 107 17.18 -13.07 -1.59
CA PRO A 107 17.97 -11.87 -1.75
C PRO A 107 17.48 -10.75 -0.81
N MET A 108 18.41 -9.99 -0.24
CA MET A 108 18.14 -8.91 0.73
C MET A 108 17.45 -9.39 2.04
N ALA A 109 17.33 -10.69 2.31
CA ALA A 109 16.78 -11.17 3.57
C ALA A 109 17.86 -11.41 4.61
N THR A 110 17.54 -11.13 5.88
CA THR A 110 18.41 -11.42 7.02
C THR A 110 17.60 -11.57 8.31
N PRO A 111 18.06 -12.40 9.27
CA PRO A 111 17.45 -12.43 10.59
C PRO A 111 17.58 -11.08 11.31
N VAL A 112 16.56 -10.71 12.09
CA VAL A 112 16.63 -9.53 12.97
C VAL A 112 17.67 -9.78 14.06
N SER A 113 18.71 -8.93 14.10
CA SER A 113 19.83 -9.03 15.07
C SER A 113 19.77 -7.98 16.17
N GLU A 114 19.21 -6.81 15.86
CA GLU A 114 19.14 -5.67 16.79
C GLU A 114 17.89 -4.84 16.52
N GLU A 115 17.18 -4.44 17.57
CA GLU A 115 16.02 -3.55 17.46
C GLU A 115 16.20 -2.34 18.36
N ARG A 116 15.84 -1.16 17.83
CA ARG A 116 15.83 0.11 18.57
C ARG A 116 14.58 0.90 18.28
N VAL A 117 14.11 1.67 19.27
CA VAL A 117 13.03 2.63 19.12
C VAL A 117 13.58 4.01 19.46
N LEU A 118 13.55 4.92 18.48
CA LEU A 118 14.13 6.24 18.60
C LEU A 118 13.06 7.33 18.54
N TYR A 119 13.02 8.18 19.54
CA TYR A 119 12.31 9.46 19.45
C TYR A 119 13.25 10.51 18.87
N LEU A 120 12.88 11.04 17.71
CA LEU A 120 13.67 12.04 17.00
C LEU A 120 13.21 13.45 17.39
N LEU A 121 14.14 14.23 17.93
CA LEU A 121 13.93 15.65 18.25
C LEU A 121 14.02 16.47 16.95
N ASP A 122 13.33 17.60 16.90
CA ASP A 122 13.41 18.48 15.72
C ASP A 122 14.74 19.26 15.69
N PRO A 123 15.69 18.95 14.81
CA PRO A 123 16.96 19.65 14.73
C PRO A 123 16.87 21.00 14.00
N ILE A 124 15.76 21.27 13.31
CA ILE A 124 15.53 22.41 12.42
C ILE A 124 14.70 23.50 13.14
N GLY A 125 13.70 23.09 13.93
CA GLY A 125 12.75 23.99 14.57
C GLY A 125 11.52 24.32 13.71
N ALA A 126 11.35 23.65 12.55
CA ALA A 126 10.27 23.88 11.60
C ALA A 126 9.07 22.92 11.76
N SER A 127 9.24 21.85 12.54
CA SER A 127 8.20 20.84 12.80
C SER A 127 7.03 21.44 13.62
N ARG A 128 5.80 21.01 13.29
CA ARG A 128 4.55 21.49 13.94
C ARG A 128 4.35 20.88 15.33
N ARG A 129 5.28 21.12 16.23
CA ARG A 129 5.22 20.62 17.59
C ARG A 129 4.33 21.49 18.47
N SER A 130 3.49 20.87 19.28
CA SER A 130 2.76 21.57 20.34
C SER A 130 3.71 22.18 21.37
N PHE A 131 3.25 23.16 22.13
CA PHE A 131 4.06 23.76 23.21
C PHE A 131 4.57 22.69 24.19
N ALA A 132 3.75 21.72 24.56
CA ALA A 132 4.12 20.62 25.45
C ALA A 132 5.25 19.74 24.87
N LEU A 133 5.20 19.44 23.56
CA LEU A 133 6.27 18.70 22.90
C LEU A 133 7.55 19.51 22.83
N ARG A 134 7.48 20.81 22.53
CA ARG A 134 8.67 21.70 22.52
C ARG A 134 9.31 21.78 23.90
N ALA A 135 8.51 21.91 24.97
CA ALA A 135 9.00 21.90 26.34
C ALA A 135 9.65 20.55 26.71
N GLY A 136 9.04 19.42 26.31
CA GLY A 136 9.63 18.10 26.49
C GLY A 136 10.94 17.94 25.73
N ASP A 137 11.02 18.40 24.50
CA ASP A 137 12.26 18.38 23.69
C ASP A 137 13.37 19.23 24.31
N ALA A 138 13.02 20.41 24.82
CA ALA A 138 13.98 21.28 25.51
C ALA A 138 14.53 20.60 26.77
N LEU A 139 13.66 19.94 27.53
CA LEU A 139 14.06 19.17 28.72
C LEU A 139 14.99 18.00 28.34
N LEU A 140 14.61 17.22 27.31
CA LEU A 140 15.44 16.12 26.82
C LEU A 140 16.81 16.62 26.35
N ARG A 141 16.88 17.76 25.66
CA ARG A 141 18.17 18.37 25.26
C ARG A 141 18.98 18.85 26.46
N GLY A 142 18.32 19.52 27.42
CA GLY A 142 18.98 20.03 28.63
C GLY A 142 19.56 18.92 29.52
N LEU A 143 18.87 17.79 29.58
CA LEU A 143 19.32 16.60 30.34
C LEU A 143 20.09 15.60 29.45
N GLY A 144 20.40 15.96 28.21
CA GLY A 144 20.89 15.07 27.17
C GLY A 144 22.05 14.18 27.56
N GLY A 145 23.04 14.72 28.24
CA GLY A 145 24.18 13.92 28.72
C GLY A 145 23.82 12.87 29.78
N LEU A 146 22.79 13.14 30.60
CA LEU A 146 22.31 12.22 31.62
C LEU A 146 21.35 11.17 31.09
N LEU A 147 20.53 11.56 30.08
CA LEU A 147 19.47 10.70 29.49
C LEU A 147 19.93 9.97 28.24
N GLY A 148 21.20 10.12 27.83
CA GLY A 148 21.70 9.44 26.63
C GLY A 148 21.19 9.99 25.32
N VAL A 149 20.70 11.24 25.29
CA VAL A 149 20.32 11.92 24.03
C VAL A 149 21.57 12.16 23.19
N LYS A 150 21.59 11.60 22.00
CA LYS A 150 22.70 11.72 21.06
C LYS A 150 22.19 12.04 19.66
N ASP A 151 22.88 12.94 18.94
CA ASP A 151 22.54 13.30 17.58
C ASP A 151 21.06 13.71 17.42
N ALA A 152 20.52 14.49 18.38
CA ALA A 152 19.13 14.91 18.46
C ALA A 152 18.12 13.74 18.52
N ALA A 153 18.49 12.59 19.00
CA ALA A 153 17.62 11.44 19.21
C ALA A 153 17.70 10.92 20.65
N PHE A 154 16.55 10.51 21.17
CA PHE A 154 16.44 9.78 22.43
C PHE A 154 16.06 8.33 22.13
N GLU A 155 16.94 7.41 22.49
CA GLU A 155 16.69 5.97 22.37
C GLU A 155 15.88 5.50 23.59
N LEU A 156 14.75 4.84 23.33
CA LEU A 156 13.98 4.21 24.38
C LEU A 156 14.81 3.07 25.00
N PRO A 157 14.85 2.93 26.34
CA PRO A 157 15.67 1.91 27.01
C PRO A 157 15.18 0.47 26.75
N TRP A 158 14.04 0.30 26.11
CA TRP A 158 13.51 -1.01 25.70
C TRP A 158 12.64 -0.87 24.44
N THR A 159 12.58 -1.93 23.64
CA THR A 159 11.57 -2.07 22.58
C THR A 159 10.27 -2.58 23.19
N PRO A 160 9.12 -1.88 23.01
CA PRO A 160 7.83 -2.37 23.46
C PRO A 160 7.52 -3.75 22.88
N THR A 161 6.99 -4.67 23.69
CA THR A 161 6.76 -6.07 23.31
C THR A 161 5.90 -6.24 22.07
N PHE A 162 4.93 -5.34 21.83
CA PHE A 162 4.10 -5.37 20.65
C PHE A 162 4.86 -4.98 19.35
N LEU A 163 5.93 -4.20 19.43
CA LEU A 163 6.80 -3.88 18.29
C LEU A 163 7.88 -4.92 18.04
N HIS A 164 8.17 -5.76 19.02
CA HIS A 164 9.32 -6.66 19.00
C HIS A 164 9.29 -7.64 17.84
N LYS A 165 10.37 -7.70 17.05
CA LYS A 165 10.56 -8.57 15.88
C LYS A 165 11.76 -9.51 16.02
N HIS A 166 12.40 -9.56 17.18
CA HIS A 166 13.56 -10.43 17.41
C HIS A 166 13.23 -11.89 17.05
N GLY A 167 14.14 -12.56 16.35
CA GLY A 167 13.91 -13.88 15.78
C GLY A 167 13.11 -13.88 14.46
N GLY A 168 12.63 -12.73 14.03
CA GLY A 168 11.99 -12.53 12.73
C GLY A 168 12.98 -12.21 11.61
N LEU A 169 12.47 -11.62 10.53
CA LEU A 169 13.22 -11.34 9.31
C LEU A 169 13.09 -9.88 8.90
N VAL A 170 14.19 -9.34 8.40
CA VAL A 170 14.21 -8.16 7.53
C VAL A 170 14.14 -8.67 6.09
N LEU A 171 13.25 -8.12 5.27
CA LEU A 171 12.98 -8.55 3.90
C LEU A 171 12.81 -7.35 2.96
N SER A 172 13.17 -7.52 1.68
CA SER A 172 12.57 -6.77 0.58
C SER A 172 11.36 -7.54 0.08
N MET A 173 10.20 -6.90 -0.03
CA MET A 173 8.98 -7.58 -0.50
C MET A 173 9.11 -8.04 -1.96
N GLY A 174 9.72 -7.24 -2.83
CA GLY A 174 9.95 -7.61 -4.20
C GLY A 174 10.81 -8.87 -4.33
N GLN A 175 11.92 -8.92 -3.61
CA GLN A 175 12.82 -10.09 -3.62
C GLN A 175 12.16 -11.32 -2.98
N PHE A 176 11.38 -11.12 -1.93
CA PHE A 176 10.61 -12.21 -1.32
C PHE A 176 9.56 -12.78 -2.29
N ASN A 177 8.81 -11.93 -2.97
CA ASN A 177 7.83 -12.36 -3.97
C ASN A 177 8.50 -13.13 -5.13
N LEU A 178 9.66 -12.66 -5.62
CA LEU A 178 10.44 -13.38 -6.65
C LEU A 178 10.84 -14.77 -6.17
N TRP A 179 11.36 -14.87 -4.96
CA TRP A 179 11.76 -16.16 -4.38
C TRP A 179 10.55 -17.09 -4.25
N VAL A 180 9.42 -16.63 -3.68
CA VAL A 180 8.20 -17.43 -3.57
C VAL A 180 7.68 -17.85 -4.95
N GLY A 181 7.63 -16.92 -5.90
CA GLY A 181 7.18 -17.20 -7.27
C GLY A 181 8.05 -18.25 -7.96
N SER A 182 9.38 -18.21 -7.77
CA SER A 182 10.29 -19.22 -8.33
C SER A 182 10.04 -20.61 -7.74
N GLN A 183 9.79 -20.71 -6.42
CA GLN A 183 9.43 -21.96 -5.77
C GLN A 183 8.10 -22.52 -6.34
N LEU A 184 7.09 -21.68 -6.50
CA LEU A 184 5.79 -22.07 -7.03
C LEU A 184 5.88 -22.52 -8.49
N MET A 185 6.57 -21.77 -9.35
CA MET A 185 6.75 -22.14 -10.75
C MET A 185 7.52 -23.46 -10.91
N ALA A 186 8.47 -23.74 -10.03
CA ALA A 186 9.21 -24.99 -10.03
C ALA A 186 8.32 -26.22 -9.73
N THR A 187 7.18 -26.06 -9.07
CA THR A 187 6.22 -27.16 -8.83
C THR A 187 5.50 -27.60 -10.10
N GLY A 188 5.30 -26.70 -11.07
CA GLY A 188 4.48 -26.93 -12.26
C GLY A 188 2.98 -27.07 -11.98
N LEU A 189 2.53 -26.88 -10.73
CA LEU A 189 1.13 -27.09 -10.31
C LEU A 189 0.25 -25.84 -10.49
N VAL A 190 0.85 -24.65 -10.52
CA VAL A 190 0.14 -23.38 -10.67
C VAL A 190 0.80 -22.52 -11.73
N GLN A 191 0.02 -21.64 -12.36
CA GLN A 191 0.53 -20.72 -13.36
C GLN A 191 0.39 -19.29 -12.84
N ILE A 192 1.47 -18.52 -12.93
CA ILE A 192 1.47 -17.08 -12.59
C ILE A 192 1.71 -16.31 -13.88
N TRP A 193 0.78 -15.42 -14.22
CA TRP A 193 0.79 -14.61 -15.43
C TRP A 193 1.00 -13.13 -15.11
N PRO A 194 2.26 -12.65 -15.10
CA PRO A 194 2.55 -11.23 -14.98
C PRO A 194 2.14 -10.47 -16.25
N GLY A 195 1.99 -9.15 -16.15
CA GLY A 195 1.57 -8.29 -17.25
C GLY A 195 0.11 -8.49 -17.68
N THR A 196 -0.71 -9.12 -16.82
CA THR A 196 -2.09 -9.50 -17.14
C THR A 196 -3.05 -8.86 -16.13
N PRO A 197 -3.40 -7.58 -16.29
CA PRO A 197 -4.29 -6.88 -15.38
C PRO A 197 -5.72 -7.42 -15.45
N VAL A 198 -6.33 -7.64 -14.30
CA VAL A 198 -7.75 -7.97 -14.14
C VAL A 198 -8.54 -6.69 -13.98
N SER A 199 -9.49 -6.43 -14.87
CA SER A 199 -10.31 -5.20 -14.85
C SER A 199 -11.42 -5.24 -13.81
N GLU A 200 -12.14 -6.35 -13.73
CA GLU A 200 -13.34 -6.45 -12.87
C GLU A 200 -13.70 -7.91 -12.56
N PRO A 201 -14.50 -8.15 -11.50
CA PRO A 201 -15.12 -9.45 -11.27
C PRO A 201 -16.34 -9.60 -12.18
N ILE A 202 -16.63 -10.82 -12.64
CA ILE A 202 -17.84 -11.17 -13.37
C ILE A 202 -18.91 -11.56 -12.37
N PHE A 203 -19.92 -10.70 -12.19
CA PHE A 203 -21.04 -10.97 -11.30
C PHE A 203 -22.10 -11.85 -11.97
N ALA A 204 -22.75 -12.73 -11.19
CA ALA A 204 -23.95 -13.44 -11.62
C ALA A 204 -25.20 -12.57 -11.40
N GLY A 205 -26.06 -12.46 -12.43
CA GLY A 205 -27.34 -11.77 -12.35
C GLY A 205 -27.29 -10.27 -12.61
N GLU A 206 -28.48 -9.70 -12.91
CA GLU A 206 -28.63 -8.27 -13.19
C GLU A 206 -28.46 -7.40 -11.94
N SER A 207 -28.08 -6.15 -12.17
CA SER A 207 -27.95 -5.12 -11.14
C SER A 207 -29.29 -4.94 -10.39
N GLY A 208 -29.29 -5.16 -9.07
CA GLY A 208 -30.44 -4.90 -8.20
C GLY A 208 -31.10 -6.11 -7.54
N LYS A 209 -30.73 -7.35 -7.85
CA LYS A 209 -31.19 -8.56 -7.15
C LYS A 209 -30.08 -9.20 -6.30
N GLU A 210 -30.47 -9.78 -5.20
CA GLU A 210 -29.69 -10.29 -4.06
C GLU A 210 -28.58 -11.33 -4.33
N SER A 211 -28.05 -11.44 -5.55
CA SER A 211 -27.00 -12.40 -5.85
C SER A 211 -25.61 -11.75 -5.77
N TYR A 212 -24.96 -11.93 -4.64
CA TYR A 212 -23.55 -11.58 -4.40
C TYR A 212 -22.59 -12.66 -4.94
N SER A 213 -22.93 -13.25 -6.09
CA SER A 213 -22.16 -14.32 -6.69
C SER A 213 -21.17 -13.78 -7.71
N VAL A 214 -19.92 -14.21 -7.60
CA VAL A 214 -18.86 -13.98 -8.60
C VAL A 214 -18.65 -15.28 -9.37
N LYS A 215 -18.66 -15.21 -10.71
CA LYS A 215 -18.46 -16.36 -11.60
C LYS A 215 -17.06 -16.40 -12.22
N GLY A 216 -16.21 -15.45 -11.89
CA GLY A 216 -14.89 -15.31 -12.47
C GLY A 216 -14.44 -13.86 -12.56
N ILE A 217 -13.53 -13.62 -13.46
CA ILE A 217 -12.89 -12.32 -13.66
C ILE A 217 -12.81 -11.97 -15.15
N ARG A 218 -12.79 -10.67 -15.44
CA ARG A 218 -12.52 -10.15 -16.79
C ARG A 218 -11.12 -9.55 -16.82
N LEU A 219 -10.33 -9.94 -17.79
CA LEU A 219 -9.04 -9.32 -18.06
C LEU A 219 -9.24 -7.96 -18.72
N ALA A 220 -8.26 -7.07 -18.60
CA ALA A 220 -8.31 -5.75 -19.22
C ALA A 220 -8.21 -5.84 -20.75
N ASP A 221 -8.96 -5.00 -21.45
CA ASP A 221 -8.88 -4.85 -22.90
C ASP A 221 -7.49 -4.31 -23.28
N GLN A 222 -6.99 -4.78 -24.44
CA GLN A 222 -5.72 -4.36 -25.03
C GLN A 222 -5.96 -3.68 -26.38
N GLY A 223 -4.97 -2.91 -26.85
CA GLY A 223 -5.14 -2.14 -28.09
C GLY A 223 -6.21 -1.06 -27.96
N VAL A 224 -6.31 -0.46 -26.77
CA VAL A 224 -7.18 0.68 -26.49
C VAL A 224 -6.37 1.96 -26.34
N ASP A 225 -7.01 3.09 -26.56
CA ASP A 225 -6.44 4.39 -26.24
C ASP A 225 -6.45 4.66 -24.71
N ARG A 226 -5.98 5.84 -24.31
CA ARG A 226 -5.90 6.23 -22.89
C ARG A 226 -7.27 6.31 -22.21
N THR A 227 -8.34 6.55 -22.96
CA THR A 227 -9.72 6.61 -22.45
C THR A 227 -10.37 5.24 -22.33
N GLY A 228 -9.80 4.23 -22.99
CA GLY A 228 -10.33 2.87 -23.07
C GLY A 228 -11.12 2.62 -24.35
N ALA A 229 -11.15 3.56 -25.30
CA ALA A 229 -11.79 3.34 -26.60
C ALA A 229 -10.92 2.43 -27.49
N PRO A 230 -11.52 1.52 -28.26
CA PRO A 230 -10.80 0.67 -29.19
C PRO A 230 -9.90 1.46 -30.14
N ALA A 231 -8.65 1.03 -30.29
CA ALA A 231 -7.65 1.58 -31.20
C ALA A 231 -7.10 0.47 -32.10
N ASP A 232 -6.06 0.78 -32.88
CA ASP A 232 -5.42 -0.20 -33.76
C ASP A 232 -4.88 -1.40 -32.93
N GLY A 233 -5.24 -2.60 -33.38
CA GLY A 233 -4.87 -3.84 -32.69
C GLY A 233 -5.74 -4.15 -31.46
N PHE A 234 -6.95 -3.61 -31.37
CA PHE A 234 -7.89 -3.91 -30.28
C PHE A 234 -8.11 -5.41 -30.12
N MET A 235 -7.95 -5.87 -28.88
CA MET A 235 -8.30 -7.20 -28.41
C MET A 235 -9.10 -7.08 -27.13
N ALA A 236 -10.33 -7.60 -27.16
CA ALA A 236 -11.14 -7.68 -25.98
C ALA A 236 -10.48 -8.55 -24.90
N GLY A 237 -10.50 -8.08 -23.67
CA GLY A 237 -10.05 -8.86 -22.53
C GLY A 237 -10.90 -10.12 -22.38
N MET A 238 -10.23 -11.23 -22.09
CA MET A 238 -10.87 -12.53 -21.91
C MET A 238 -11.70 -12.58 -20.63
N ASP A 239 -12.83 -13.26 -20.67
CA ASP A 239 -13.61 -13.64 -19.51
C ASP A 239 -13.13 -15.00 -18.98
N VAL A 240 -12.59 -15.01 -17.76
CA VAL A 240 -12.10 -16.22 -17.10
C VAL A 240 -13.12 -16.65 -16.05
N HIS A 241 -13.86 -17.71 -16.36
CA HIS A 241 -14.85 -18.27 -15.46
C HIS A 241 -14.20 -19.23 -14.46
N ALA A 242 -14.58 -19.12 -13.19
CA ALA A 242 -14.05 -19.96 -12.13
C ALA A 242 -15.09 -20.18 -11.02
N PRO A 243 -15.21 -21.40 -10.50
CA PRO A 243 -15.99 -21.67 -9.29
C PRO A 243 -15.51 -20.89 -8.07
N LEU A 244 -14.22 -20.54 -8.00
CA LEU A 244 -13.62 -19.71 -6.95
C LEU A 244 -12.71 -18.63 -7.54
N THR A 245 -12.97 -17.39 -7.14
CA THR A 245 -12.07 -16.24 -7.37
C THR A 245 -11.41 -15.84 -6.05
N VAL A 246 -10.09 -15.94 -6.00
CA VAL A 246 -9.29 -15.49 -4.84
C VAL A 246 -8.78 -14.08 -5.08
N VAL A 247 -9.24 -13.13 -4.27
CA VAL A 247 -8.94 -11.70 -4.44
C VAL A 247 -7.85 -11.28 -3.45
N GLY A 248 -6.64 -11.11 -3.98
CA GLY A 248 -5.44 -10.69 -3.26
C GLY A 248 -4.77 -9.45 -3.87
N ASP A 249 -5.55 -8.56 -4.49
CA ASP A 249 -5.11 -7.39 -5.27
C ASP A 249 -4.72 -6.17 -4.42
N GLY A 250 -4.64 -6.34 -3.10
CA GLY A 250 -4.19 -5.31 -2.17
C GLY A 250 -5.26 -4.25 -1.84
N PRO A 251 -4.88 -3.16 -1.13
CA PRO A 251 -5.85 -2.23 -0.55
C PRO A 251 -6.49 -1.28 -1.57
N VAL A 252 -5.90 -1.12 -2.75
CA VAL A 252 -6.40 -0.27 -3.84
C VAL A 252 -6.66 -1.07 -5.13
N GLY A 253 -6.79 -2.38 -5.01
CA GLY A 253 -7.02 -3.28 -6.14
C GLY A 253 -8.38 -3.05 -6.82
N ALA A 254 -8.44 -3.21 -8.14
CA ALA A 254 -9.64 -2.93 -8.93
C ALA A 254 -10.80 -3.89 -8.60
N VAL A 255 -10.49 -5.19 -8.44
CA VAL A 255 -11.48 -6.22 -8.11
C VAL A 255 -12.01 -6.02 -6.69
N GLY A 256 -11.12 -5.77 -5.72
CA GLY A 256 -11.52 -5.45 -4.35
C GLY A 256 -12.43 -4.23 -4.26
N GLN A 257 -12.10 -3.15 -4.98
CA GLN A 257 -12.95 -1.95 -5.06
C GLN A 257 -14.30 -2.22 -5.73
N ALA A 258 -14.34 -3.04 -6.80
CA ALA A 258 -15.57 -3.41 -7.46
C ALA A 258 -16.50 -4.22 -6.53
N LEU A 259 -15.93 -5.13 -5.75
CA LEU A 259 -16.66 -5.85 -4.70
C LEU A 259 -17.22 -4.88 -3.64
N ASP A 260 -16.40 -3.94 -3.14
CA ASP A 260 -16.86 -2.96 -2.14
C ASP A 260 -17.96 -2.03 -2.67
N ARG A 261 -17.90 -1.65 -3.96
CA ARG A 261 -18.99 -0.89 -4.61
C ARG A 261 -20.29 -1.70 -4.68
N ARG A 262 -20.20 -2.99 -5.01
CA ARG A 262 -21.36 -3.85 -5.20
C ARG A 262 -21.99 -4.28 -3.88
N LEU A 263 -21.19 -4.63 -2.89
CA LEU A 263 -21.63 -5.22 -1.61
C LEU A 263 -21.80 -4.19 -0.50
N GLY A 264 -21.14 -3.03 -0.62
CA GLY A 264 -20.93 -2.14 0.50
C GLY A 264 -19.90 -2.68 1.49
N MET A 265 -19.86 -2.08 2.68
CA MET A 265 -19.04 -2.54 3.79
C MET A 265 -19.94 -3.18 4.86
N PRO A 266 -19.42 -4.14 5.65
CA PRO A 266 -20.14 -4.64 6.81
C PRO A 266 -20.56 -3.50 7.76
N PRO A 267 -21.69 -3.61 8.47
CA PRO A 267 -22.15 -2.57 9.38
C PRO A 267 -21.09 -2.16 10.40
N GLY A 268 -20.82 -0.85 10.47
CA GLY A 268 -19.80 -0.29 11.36
C GLY A 268 -18.35 -0.37 10.86
N HIS A 269 -18.12 -0.92 9.68
CA HIS A 269 -16.81 -0.99 9.06
C HIS A 269 -16.63 0.12 7.99
N ALA A 270 -15.43 0.66 7.90
CA ALA A 270 -15.06 1.65 6.90
C ALA A 270 -13.54 1.68 6.70
N GLN A 271 -13.10 1.79 5.46
CA GLN A 271 -11.71 2.01 5.09
C GLN A 271 -11.40 3.51 5.13
N SER A 272 -11.31 4.07 6.33
CA SER A 272 -11.19 5.51 6.56
C SER A 272 -9.78 5.98 6.87
N GLU A 273 -8.91 5.09 7.32
CA GLU A 273 -7.55 5.40 7.77
C GLU A 273 -6.54 4.85 6.78
N TRP A 274 -5.67 5.75 6.29
CA TRP A 274 -4.64 5.44 5.31
C TRP A 274 -3.30 6.05 5.73
N ALA A 275 -2.23 5.52 5.21
CA ALA A 275 -0.94 6.19 5.18
C ALA A 275 -0.31 6.07 3.80
N LEU A 276 0.50 7.08 3.43
CA LEU A 276 1.43 6.97 2.32
C LEU A 276 2.78 6.57 2.88
N GLY A 277 3.15 5.31 2.67
CA GLY A 277 4.50 4.83 2.90
C GLY A 277 5.40 5.25 1.76
N MET A 278 6.58 5.77 2.08
CA MET A 278 7.59 6.15 1.11
C MET A 278 8.96 5.76 1.64
N LYS A 279 9.75 5.13 0.79
CA LYS A 279 11.07 4.64 1.19
C LYS A 279 12.12 4.82 0.12
N MET A 280 13.35 4.77 0.56
CA MET A 280 14.56 4.62 -0.27
C MET A 280 15.28 3.32 0.09
N VAL A 281 15.89 2.69 -0.89
CA VAL A 281 16.96 1.72 -0.69
C VAL A 281 18.27 2.43 -0.95
N VAL A 282 19.15 2.42 0.04
CA VAL A 282 20.44 3.13 0.01
C VAL A 282 21.56 2.12 0.16
N GLU A 283 22.53 2.18 -0.72
CA GLU A 283 23.79 1.46 -0.54
C GLU A 283 24.72 2.28 0.38
N LEU A 284 25.09 1.69 1.49
CA LEU A 284 25.95 2.32 2.48
C LEU A 284 27.44 2.23 2.09
N PRO A 285 28.30 3.16 2.57
CA PRO A 285 29.72 3.07 2.34
C PRO A 285 30.33 1.80 2.97
N GLU A 286 31.49 1.38 2.44
CA GLU A 286 32.17 0.12 2.86
C GLU A 286 32.48 0.04 4.35
N ASN A 287 32.77 1.17 4.98
CA ASN A 287 33.12 1.26 6.40
C ASN A 287 31.92 1.52 7.31
N THR A 288 30.68 1.25 6.85
CA THR A 288 29.50 1.43 7.68
C THR A 288 29.54 0.57 8.93
N PRO A 289 29.23 1.14 10.13
CA PRO A 289 29.12 0.35 11.35
C PRO A 289 27.77 -0.38 11.50
N LEU A 290 26.80 -0.11 10.62
CA LEU A 290 25.50 -0.77 10.66
C LEU A 290 25.63 -2.22 10.18
N LYS A 291 25.04 -3.14 10.95
CA LYS A 291 25.10 -4.57 10.67
C LYS A 291 23.79 -5.06 10.04
N PRO A 292 23.84 -6.07 9.17
CA PRO A 292 22.63 -6.74 8.67
C PRO A 292 21.74 -7.19 9.83
N GLY A 293 20.42 -7.01 9.65
CA GLY A 293 19.43 -7.32 10.69
C GLY A 293 19.20 -6.23 11.73
N THR A 294 19.89 -5.09 11.63
CA THR A 294 19.58 -3.92 12.46
C THR A 294 18.24 -3.32 12.03
N VAL A 295 17.37 -3.11 13.01
CA VAL A 295 16.00 -2.58 12.85
C VAL A 295 15.83 -1.37 13.75
N TRP A 296 15.50 -0.22 13.17
CA TRP A 296 15.13 0.98 13.91
C TRP A 296 13.70 1.39 13.59
N HIS A 297 12.91 1.58 14.63
CA HIS A 297 11.62 2.24 14.59
C HIS A 297 11.80 3.67 15.08
N THR A 298 11.31 4.64 14.32
CA THR A 298 11.49 6.05 14.69
C THR A 298 10.15 6.79 14.69
N PHE A 299 10.05 7.85 15.48
CA PHE A 299 8.90 8.73 15.52
C PHE A 299 9.31 10.14 16.01
N GLY A 300 8.47 11.12 15.75
CA GLY A 300 8.68 12.48 16.25
C GLY A 300 9.23 13.47 15.21
N PHE A 301 9.91 13.02 14.15
CA PHE A 301 10.43 13.87 13.08
C PHE A 301 10.30 13.14 11.74
N PRO A 302 9.99 13.85 10.61
CA PRO A 302 9.90 15.32 10.40
C PRO A 302 8.76 16.03 11.12
N GLU A 303 7.58 15.42 11.20
CA GLU A 303 6.45 15.89 11.98
C GLU A 303 6.12 14.89 13.09
N PRO A 304 5.50 15.32 14.19
CA PRO A 304 5.19 14.42 15.31
C PRO A 304 4.38 13.18 14.93
N GLU A 305 3.51 13.31 13.94
CA GLU A 305 2.62 12.26 13.47
C GLU A 305 3.27 11.27 12.51
N ILE A 306 4.46 11.59 12.00
CA ILE A 306 5.17 10.76 11.01
C ILE A 306 6.01 9.71 11.74
N PHE A 307 5.76 8.45 11.43
CA PHE A 307 6.58 7.33 11.84
C PHE A 307 7.59 7.00 10.76
N GLY A 308 8.78 6.54 11.16
CA GLY A 308 9.82 6.16 10.22
C GLY A 308 10.51 4.87 10.63
N PHE A 309 11.34 4.39 9.74
CA PHE A 309 12.10 3.17 9.93
C PHE A 309 13.46 3.20 9.22
N LEU A 310 14.36 2.34 9.69
CA LEU A 310 15.61 1.99 9.03
C LEU A 310 15.88 0.51 9.26
N TYR A 311 15.98 -0.28 8.16
CA TYR A 311 16.22 -1.72 8.19
C TYR A 311 17.43 -2.07 7.36
N VAL A 312 18.41 -2.73 7.96
CA VAL A 312 19.67 -3.07 7.29
C VAL A 312 19.60 -4.48 6.72
N HIS A 313 19.76 -4.56 5.41
CA HIS A 313 19.86 -5.79 4.65
C HIS A 313 21.31 -6.27 4.55
N PRO A 314 21.59 -7.46 4.01
CA PRO A 314 22.92 -7.85 3.53
C PRO A 314 23.48 -6.85 2.50
N ASP A 315 24.75 -7.01 2.16
CA ASP A 315 25.44 -6.27 1.10
C ASP A 315 25.41 -4.75 1.26
N ARG A 316 25.38 -4.27 2.51
CA ARG A 316 25.36 -2.83 2.86
C ARG A 316 24.12 -2.08 2.34
N LEU A 317 23.06 -2.78 2.01
CA LEU A 317 21.79 -2.15 1.62
C LEU A 317 20.98 -1.79 2.86
N VAL A 318 20.32 -0.66 2.82
CA VAL A 318 19.40 -0.22 3.86
C VAL A 318 18.09 0.27 3.26
N SER A 319 16.98 -0.23 3.78
CA SER A 319 15.67 0.36 3.54
C SER A 319 15.40 1.43 4.60
N VAL A 320 15.19 2.66 4.18
CA VAL A 320 14.87 3.79 5.05
C VAL A 320 13.63 4.51 4.54
N GLY A 321 12.66 4.74 5.42
CA GLY A 321 11.38 5.29 4.98
C GLY A 321 10.55 5.91 6.08
N ILE A 322 9.43 6.50 5.66
CA ILE A 322 8.44 7.16 6.52
C ILE A 322 7.02 6.75 6.12
N PHE A 323 6.11 6.89 7.07
CA PHE A 323 4.67 6.76 6.87
C PHE A 323 4.00 8.09 7.19
N VAL A 324 3.37 8.69 6.17
CA VAL A 324 2.61 9.94 6.31
C VAL A 324 1.13 9.60 6.43
N PRO A 325 0.52 9.72 7.63
CA PRO A 325 -0.84 9.26 7.85
C PRO A 325 -1.88 10.22 7.26
N SER A 326 -3.01 9.67 6.80
CA SER A 326 -4.14 10.42 6.25
C SER A 326 -4.79 11.38 7.24
N TRP A 327 -4.70 11.07 8.53
CA TRP A 327 -5.26 11.89 9.61
C TRP A 327 -4.37 13.07 10.00
N MET A 328 -3.21 13.24 9.40
CA MET A 328 -2.41 14.46 9.55
C MET A 328 -3.17 15.64 8.95
N GLY A 329 -3.53 16.61 9.81
CA GLY A 329 -4.46 17.71 9.48
C GLY A 329 -3.88 18.80 8.58
N ASP A 330 -2.69 18.65 8.08
CA ASP A 330 -2.01 19.61 7.24
C ASP A 330 -1.87 19.10 5.80
N PRO A 331 -2.29 19.88 4.80
CA PRO A 331 -2.20 19.53 3.40
C PRO A 331 -0.77 19.54 2.85
N SER A 332 0.18 20.19 3.52
CA SER A 332 1.60 20.09 3.17
C SER A 332 2.16 18.71 3.54
N ARG A 333 1.47 17.66 3.15
CA ARG A 333 1.81 16.26 3.39
C ARG A 333 2.67 15.68 2.28
N THR A 334 3.68 16.40 1.77
CA THR A 334 4.55 15.78 0.79
C THR A 334 5.43 14.74 1.45
N ALA A 335 5.29 13.50 1.03
CA ALA A 335 6.08 12.42 1.56
C ALA A 335 7.54 12.51 1.14
N TYR A 336 7.85 12.90 -0.12
CA TYR A 336 9.23 12.88 -0.62
C TYR A 336 10.12 13.91 0.08
N ARG A 337 9.70 15.17 0.21
CA ARG A 337 10.47 16.19 0.90
C ARG A 337 10.61 15.89 2.40
N TYR A 338 9.57 15.36 3.03
CA TYR A 338 9.68 14.86 4.40
C TYR A 338 10.67 13.70 4.52
N LEU A 339 10.68 12.77 3.55
CA LEU A 339 11.64 11.68 3.52
C LEU A 339 13.08 12.20 3.40
N GLN A 340 13.32 13.22 2.55
CA GLN A 340 14.64 13.84 2.43
C GLN A 340 15.10 14.53 3.72
N HIS A 341 14.21 15.25 4.41
CA HIS A 341 14.54 15.79 5.73
C HIS A 341 14.74 14.69 6.77
N TYR A 342 13.95 13.63 6.72
CA TYR A 342 14.07 12.50 7.63
C TYR A 342 15.45 11.84 7.53
N ILE A 343 15.91 11.52 6.34
CA ILE A 343 17.23 10.89 6.14
C ILE A 343 18.38 11.83 6.54
N GLN A 344 18.20 13.14 6.49
CA GLN A 344 19.16 14.16 6.94
C GLN A 344 19.12 14.41 8.45
N HIS A 345 18.22 13.75 9.20
CA HIS A 345 18.24 13.86 10.66
C HIS A 345 19.60 13.38 11.21
N PRO A 346 20.28 14.12 12.14
CA PRO A 346 21.63 13.80 12.60
C PRO A 346 21.83 12.34 13.01
N ALA A 347 20.85 11.72 13.68
CA ALA A 347 20.92 10.32 14.09
C ALA A 347 21.00 9.34 12.92
N LEU A 348 20.43 9.68 11.77
CA LEU A 348 20.42 8.86 10.56
C LEU A 348 21.54 9.29 9.60
N TRP A 349 21.69 10.60 9.40
CA TRP A 349 22.59 11.19 8.40
C TRP A 349 24.04 10.77 8.59
N ARG A 350 24.49 10.62 9.82
CA ARG A 350 25.87 10.15 10.12
C ARG A 350 26.20 8.79 9.51
N TYR A 351 25.18 7.98 9.19
CA TYR A 351 25.33 6.68 8.52
C TYR A 351 25.06 6.73 7.03
N LEU A 352 24.17 7.64 6.61
CA LEU A 352 23.62 7.69 5.24
C LEU A 352 24.34 8.67 4.32
N LYS A 353 25.00 9.70 4.86
CA LYS A 353 25.53 10.86 4.11
C LYS A 353 26.45 10.53 2.91
N ASP A 354 27.16 9.43 2.98
CA ASP A 354 28.08 9.00 1.91
C ASP A 354 27.49 7.81 1.12
N GLY A 355 26.22 7.50 1.34
CA GLY A 355 25.48 6.44 0.64
C GLY A 355 25.08 6.85 -0.77
N THR A 356 24.59 5.88 -1.52
CA THR A 356 24.06 6.04 -2.88
C THR A 356 22.64 5.51 -2.93
N LEU A 357 21.72 6.30 -3.50
CA LEU A 357 20.35 5.86 -3.74
C LEU A 357 20.35 4.75 -4.79
N ARG A 358 19.73 3.61 -4.45
CA ARG A 358 19.56 2.46 -5.35
C ARG A 358 18.18 2.44 -5.95
N SER A 359 17.16 2.64 -5.13
CA SER A 359 15.78 2.70 -5.56
C SER A 359 14.94 3.55 -4.62
N TRP A 360 13.79 3.97 -5.11
CA TRP A 360 12.78 4.70 -4.36
C TRP A 360 11.40 4.20 -4.75
N GLY A 361 10.50 4.18 -3.79
CA GLY A 361 9.11 3.78 -4.03
C GLY A 361 8.14 4.34 -3.00
N ALA A 362 6.87 4.34 -3.39
CA ALA A 362 5.78 4.76 -2.53
C ALA A 362 4.58 3.82 -2.68
N LYS A 363 3.83 3.60 -1.59
CA LYS A 363 2.61 2.79 -1.56
C LYS A 363 1.66 3.27 -0.49
N SER A 364 0.37 3.29 -0.80
CA SER A 364 -0.68 3.45 0.20
C SER A 364 -0.80 2.19 1.05
N LEU A 365 -0.97 2.40 2.35
CA LEU A 365 -1.29 1.36 3.32
C LEU A 365 -2.68 1.65 3.88
N GLN A 366 -3.50 0.62 3.96
CA GLN A 366 -4.81 0.69 4.58
C GLN A 366 -4.65 0.45 6.08
N GLU A 367 -4.76 1.53 6.87
CA GLU A 367 -4.47 1.54 8.31
C GLU A 367 -5.71 1.33 9.20
N SER A 368 -6.89 1.15 8.61
CA SER A 368 -8.11 0.92 9.40
C SER A 368 -8.13 -0.46 10.08
N GLY A 369 -7.26 -1.38 9.66
CA GLY A 369 -7.17 -2.72 10.26
C GLY A 369 -8.54 -3.40 10.36
N LYS A 370 -8.88 -3.89 11.55
CA LYS A 370 -10.19 -4.55 11.80
C LYS A 370 -11.40 -3.66 11.50
N HIS A 371 -11.30 -2.36 11.70
CA HIS A 371 -12.37 -1.42 11.33
C HIS A 371 -12.60 -1.31 9.82
N GLY A 372 -11.60 -1.62 9.02
CA GLY A 372 -11.66 -1.59 7.55
C GLY A 372 -11.90 -2.95 6.90
N GLU A 373 -12.17 -4.00 7.67
CA GLU A 373 -12.44 -5.34 7.14
C GLU A 373 -13.72 -5.34 6.30
N PRO A 374 -13.65 -5.67 4.99
CA PRO A 374 -14.80 -5.77 4.12
C PRO A 374 -15.50 -7.13 4.28
N PHE A 375 -16.53 -7.40 3.46
CA PHE A 375 -17.02 -8.75 3.30
C PHE A 375 -15.90 -9.65 2.77
N LEU A 376 -15.51 -10.67 3.55
CA LEU A 376 -14.39 -11.54 3.25
C LEU A 376 -14.72 -12.61 2.21
N THR A 377 -16.00 -13.00 2.12
CA THR A 377 -16.48 -14.06 1.24
C THR A 377 -17.85 -13.74 0.67
N GLY A 378 -18.17 -14.33 -0.46
CA GLY A 378 -19.48 -14.46 -1.06
C GLY A 378 -19.52 -15.72 -1.90
N ASP A 379 -20.60 -15.94 -2.65
CA ASP A 379 -20.66 -17.07 -3.57
C ASP A 379 -19.62 -16.91 -4.66
N GLY A 380 -18.68 -17.87 -4.75
CA GLY A 380 -17.62 -17.90 -5.75
C GLY A 380 -16.45 -16.94 -5.52
N PHE A 381 -16.34 -16.27 -4.38
CA PHE A 381 -15.14 -15.46 -4.09
C PHE A 381 -14.71 -15.48 -2.62
N ALA A 382 -13.40 -15.26 -2.41
CA ALA A 382 -12.82 -14.99 -1.10
C ALA A 382 -11.72 -13.93 -1.19
N ARG A 383 -11.59 -13.07 -0.16
CA ARG A 383 -10.60 -11.99 -0.07
C ARG A 383 -9.51 -12.33 0.94
N ILE A 384 -8.26 -12.02 0.57
CA ILE A 384 -7.06 -12.23 1.40
C ILE A 384 -6.16 -10.99 1.39
N GLY A 385 -5.23 -10.94 2.32
CA GLY A 385 -4.21 -9.90 2.40
C GLY A 385 -4.72 -8.56 2.91
N GLU A 386 -3.97 -7.51 2.60
CA GLU A 386 -4.23 -6.15 3.09
C GLU A 386 -5.62 -5.64 2.67
N GLY A 387 -6.06 -5.95 1.44
CA GLY A 387 -7.41 -5.65 0.96
C GLY A 387 -8.53 -6.34 1.73
N SER A 388 -8.22 -7.31 2.59
CA SER A 388 -9.14 -7.97 3.52
C SER A 388 -9.04 -7.44 4.96
N GLY A 389 -8.38 -6.28 5.19
CA GLY A 389 -8.26 -5.67 6.50
C GLY A 389 -7.26 -6.36 7.45
N SER A 390 -6.25 -7.07 6.91
CA SER A 390 -5.31 -7.86 7.73
C SER A 390 -4.20 -7.07 8.41
N THR A 391 -4.02 -5.79 8.08
CA THR A 391 -2.91 -4.98 8.62
C THR A 391 -3.06 -4.73 10.11
N ASN A 392 -1.98 -4.95 10.86
CA ASN A 392 -1.95 -4.71 12.30
C ASN A 392 -1.17 -3.44 12.64
N MET A 393 -1.89 -2.38 13.02
CA MET A 393 -1.32 -1.06 13.28
C MET A 393 -0.69 -0.89 14.66
N LEU A 394 -0.93 -1.79 15.59
CA LEU A 394 -0.25 -1.80 16.88
C LEU A 394 1.16 -2.40 16.76
N THR A 395 1.26 -3.51 16.05
CA THR A 395 2.53 -4.21 15.83
C THR A 395 3.32 -3.66 14.65
N ASN A 396 2.75 -2.73 13.88
CA ASN A 396 3.31 -2.21 12.64
C ASN A 396 3.73 -3.35 11.68
N SER A 397 2.80 -4.27 11.44
CA SER A 397 3.00 -5.47 10.64
C SER A 397 1.83 -5.68 9.67
N GLY A 398 2.12 -6.25 8.52
CA GLY A 398 1.12 -6.52 7.48
C GLY A 398 1.49 -7.70 6.59
N LEU A 399 2.79 -8.00 6.41
CA LEU A 399 3.22 -9.03 5.47
C LEU A 399 2.91 -10.44 5.99
N ASP A 400 3.27 -10.74 7.25
CA ASP A 400 3.01 -12.06 7.86
C ASP A 400 1.52 -12.29 8.10
N GLU A 401 0.80 -11.22 8.41
CA GLU A 401 -0.66 -11.22 8.52
C GLU A 401 -1.31 -11.51 7.16
N ALA A 402 -0.86 -10.85 6.11
CA ALA A 402 -1.34 -11.11 4.75
C ALA A 402 -1.06 -12.54 4.33
N TRP A 403 0.17 -13.02 4.51
CA TRP A 403 0.56 -14.42 4.26
C TRP A 403 -0.35 -15.40 4.99
N THR A 404 -0.58 -15.17 6.27
CA THR A 404 -1.42 -16.04 7.13
C THR A 404 -2.86 -16.12 6.62
N THR A 405 -3.44 -15.01 6.09
CA THR A 405 -4.79 -15.07 5.50
C THR A 405 -4.84 -15.98 4.28
N GLY A 406 -3.77 -15.97 3.47
CA GLY A 406 -3.64 -16.88 2.33
C GLY A 406 -3.56 -18.34 2.75
N VAL A 407 -2.72 -18.66 3.75
CA VAL A 407 -2.63 -20.02 4.34
C VAL A 407 -4.00 -20.49 4.82
N GLN A 408 -4.71 -19.66 5.59
CA GLN A 408 -6.03 -20.00 6.12
C GLN A 408 -7.09 -20.25 5.04
N LEU A 409 -7.04 -19.49 3.94
CA LEU A 409 -7.92 -19.73 2.80
C LEU A 409 -7.55 -21.01 2.07
N ALA A 410 -6.27 -21.29 1.86
CA ALA A 410 -5.84 -22.52 1.19
C ALA A 410 -6.27 -23.77 1.96
N ASP A 411 -6.09 -23.78 3.30
CA ASP A 411 -6.58 -24.87 4.15
C ASP A 411 -8.09 -25.08 4.01
N ALA A 412 -8.86 -23.98 3.97
CA ALA A 412 -10.32 -24.04 3.80
C ALA A 412 -10.70 -24.55 2.40
N VAL A 413 -9.99 -24.11 1.35
CA VAL A 413 -10.23 -24.56 -0.02
C VAL A 413 -9.95 -26.06 -0.16
N VAL A 414 -8.84 -26.55 0.38
CA VAL A 414 -8.51 -27.99 0.36
C VAL A 414 -9.58 -28.81 1.11
N GLU A 415 -10.04 -28.32 2.28
CA GLU A 415 -11.14 -28.95 3.03
C GLU A 415 -12.41 -29.05 2.18
N LEU A 416 -12.81 -27.96 1.52
CA LEU A 416 -14.01 -27.93 0.67
C LEU A 416 -13.88 -28.81 -0.56
N LEU A 417 -12.69 -28.84 -1.21
CA LEU A 417 -12.41 -29.71 -2.36
C LEU A 417 -12.53 -31.19 -1.96
N ARG A 418 -11.90 -31.60 -0.84
CA ARG A 418 -11.98 -32.98 -0.32
C ARG A 418 -13.38 -33.39 0.10
N ALA A 419 -14.17 -32.43 0.58
CA ALA A 419 -15.57 -32.66 0.95
C ALA A 419 -16.55 -32.54 -0.24
N GLU A 420 -16.05 -32.27 -1.44
CA GLU A 420 -16.82 -32.02 -2.67
C GLU A 420 -17.88 -30.93 -2.51
N LYS A 421 -17.64 -29.95 -1.64
CA LYS A 421 -18.54 -28.82 -1.37
C LYS A 421 -18.29 -27.66 -2.33
N PRO A 422 -19.34 -26.99 -2.83
CA PRO A 422 -19.19 -25.81 -3.65
C PRO A 422 -18.69 -24.61 -2.83
N PHE A 423 -18.05 -23.63 -3.50
CA PHE A 423 -17.55 -22.39 -2.90
C PHE A 423 -18.66 -21.36 -2.71
N THR A 424 -19.71 -21.73 -1.99
CA THR A 424 -20.79 -20.82 -1.61
C THR A 424 -20.36 -19.94 -0.43
N GLN A 425 -21.05 -18.81 -0.25
CA GLN A 425 -20.84 -17.93 0.90
C GLN A 425 -20.91 -18.70 2.22
N GLU A 426 -21.91 -19.59 2.38
CA GLU A 426 -22.08 -20.40 3.58
C GLU A 426 -20.89 -21.31 3.87
N ASN A 427 -20.44 -22.05 2.86
CA ASN A 427 -19.31 -22.97 2.99
C ASN A 427 -17.98 -22.23 3.24
N LEU A 428 -17.72 -21.14 2.51
CA LEU A 428 -16.54 -20.31 2.70
C LEU A 428 -16.56 -19.60 4.06
N PHE A 429 -17.73 -19.16 4.52
CA PHE A 429 -17.86 -18.56 5.85
C PHE A 429 -17.57 -19.61 6.94
N ALA A 430 -18.16 -20.79 6.86
CA ALA A 430 -17.99 -21.86 7.84
C ALA A 430 -16.55 -22.41 7.90
N SER A 431 -15.82 -22.39 6.77
CA SER A 431 -14.44 -22.88 6.71
C SER A 431 -13.41 -21.75 6.87
N TYR A 432 -13.32 -20.81 5.93
CA TYR A 432 -12.29 -19.76 5.91
C TYR A 432 -12.51 -18.69 6.98
N VAL A 433 -13.72 -18.05 6.99
CA VAL A 433 -13.97 -16.92 7.90
C VAL A 433 -13.96 -17.40 9.36
N ALA A 434 -14.57 -18.55 9.65
CA ALA A 434 -14.54 -19.13 10.98
C ALA A 434 -13.11 -19.46 11.45
N ARG A 435 -12.27 -20.02 10.56
CA ARG A 435 -10.85 -20.29 10.84
C ARG A 435 -10.08 -19.00 11.14
N ARG A 436 -10.30 -17.94 10.36
CA ARG A 436 -9.70 -16.62 10.56
C ARG A 436 -10.09 -16.04 11.91
N HIS A 437 -11.38 -16.04 12.25
CA HIS A 437 -11.90 -15.52 13.52
C HIS A 437 -11.42 -16.32 14.75
N ALA A 438 -11.12 -17.60 14.61
CA ALA A 438 -10.56 -18.43 15.67
C ALA A 438 -9.04 -18.28 15.86
N SER A 439 -8.37 -17.58 14.96
CA SER A 439 -6.90 -17.53 14.88
C SER A 439 -6.26 -16.48 15.81
N SER A 440 -4.93 -16.53 15.89
CA SER A 440 -4.13 -15.47 16.54
C SER A 440 -4.19 -14.15 15.77
N LEU A 441 -4.37 -14.21 14.44
CA LEU A 441 -4.53 -13.04 13.59
C LEU A 441 -5.71 -12.17 14.05
N GLU A 442 -6.87 -12.77 14.27
CA GLU A 442 -8.06 -12.07 14.75
C GLU A 442 -7.86 -11.49 16.15
N ARG A 443 -7.28 -12.27 17.07
CA ARG A 443 -7.01 -11.77 18.42
C ARG A 443 -6.09 -10.55 18.41
N GLU A 444 -5.01 -10.59 17.62
CA GLU A 444 -4.08 -9.48 17.49
C GLU A 444 -4.72 -8.28 16.76
N ALA A 445 -5.63 -8.51 15.82
CA ALA A 445 -6.40 -7.46 15.15
C ALA A 445 -7.37 -6.75 16.11
N GLU A 446 -8.09 -7.51 16.95
CA GLU A 446 -8.96 -6.94 17.98
C GLU A 446 -8.16 -6.17 19.07
N GLU A 447 -6.98 -6.66 19.47
CA GLU A 447 -6.07 -5.94 20.37
C GLU A 447 -5.63 -4.58 19.77
N ALA A 448 -5.40 -4.52 18.47
CA ALA A 448 -4.95 -3.34 17.74
C ALA A 448 -6.07 -2.34 17.40
N LYS A 449 -7.30 -2.80 17.33
CA LYS A 449 -8.48 -2.11 16.76
C LYS A 449 -8.62 -0.63 17.18
N ASN A 450 -8.41 -0.33 18.44
CA ASN A 450 -8.57 1.02 18.99
C ASN A 450 -7.24 1.64 19.49
N ALA A 451 -6.10 0.98 19.22
CA ALA A 451 -4.82 1.38 19.78
C ALA A 451 -4.42 2.81 19.39
N ARG A 452 -4.79 3.25 18.19
CA ARG A 452 -4.40 4.54 17.61
C ARG A 452 -5.40 5.68 17.84
N ASN A 453 -6.57 5.41 18.42
CA ASN A 453 -7.63 6.43 18.59
C ASN A 453 -7.13 7.72 19.27
N GLY A 454 -6.14 7.64 20.14
CA GLY A 454 -5.57 8.80 20.82
C GLY A 454 -4.87 9.81 19.90
N PHE A 455 -4.40 9.39 18.72
CA PHE A 455 -3.63 10.27 17.80
C PHE A 455 -4.45 11.44 17.25
N HIS A 456 -5.77 11.35 17.19
CA HIS A 456 -6.61 12.50 16.79
C HIS A 456 -6.45 13.73 17.71
N ARG A 457 -5.85 13.55 18.89
CA ARG A 457 -5.52 14.61 19.87
C ARG A 457 -4.01 14.81 20.06
N GLY A 458 -3.22 14.34 19.13
CA GLY A 458 -1.76 14.53 19.08
C GLY A 458 -0.93 13.33 19.55
N LEU A 459 0.37 13.44 19.31
CA LEU A 459 1.34 12.35 19.50
C LEU A 459 1.30 11.76 20.92
N VAL A 460 1.37 12.59 21.97
CA VAL A 460 1.46 12.09 23.35
C VAL A 460 0.28 11.20 23.72
N ARG A 461 -0.94 11.64 23.41
CA ARG A 461 -2.15 10.84 23.65
C ARG A 461 -2.20 9.58 22.78
N GLY A 462 -1.76 9.71 21.52
CA GLY A 462 -1.63 8.55 20.64
C GLY A 462 -0.70 7.48 21.20
N MET A 463 0.49 7.89 21.65
CA MET A 463 1.47 6.97 22.24
C MET A 463 0.98 6.33 23.56
N ILE A 464 0.28 7.11 24.39
CA ILE A 464 -0.36 6.56 25.61
C ILE A 464 -1.44 5.52 25.22
N GLY A 465 -2.27 5.81 24.20
CA GLY A 465 -3.28 4.88 23.71
C GLY A 465 -2.67 3.58 23.20
N MET A 466 -1.61 3.66 22.39
CA MET A 466 -0.88 2.48 21.91
C MET A 466 -0.27 1.68 23.05
N ALA A 467 0.37 2.35 24.02
CA ALA A 467 0.95 1.67 25.19
C ALA A 467 -0.12 0.96 26.02
N LEU A 468 -1.26 1.62 26.29
CA LEU A 468 -2.38 1.01 26.99
C LEU A 468 -2.93 -0.20 26.25
N ALA A 469 -3.20 -0.08 24.94
CA ALA A 469 -3.68 -1.20 24.13
C ALA A 469 -2.67 -2.36 24.12
N GLY A 470 -1.40 -2.07 23.91
CA GLY A 470 -0.35 -3.09 23.86
C GLY A 470 -0.15 -3.81 25.21
N LEU A 471 -0.13 -3.07 26.33
CA LEU A 471 0.06 -3.66 27.68
C LEU A 471 -1.16 -4.42 28.16
N THR A 472 -2.37 -3.99 27.79
CA THR A 472 -3.62 -4.59 28.25
C THR A 472 -4.26 -5.55 27.24
N ARG A 473 -3.57 -5.83 26.13
CA ARG A 473 -4.09 -6.64 25.02
C ARG A 473 -5.46 -6.13 24.54
N GLY A 474 -5.50 -4.83 24.22
CA GLY A 474 -6.70 -4.16 23.70
C GLY A 474 -7.82 -3.90 24.71
N LYS A 475 -7.72 -4.39 25.98
CA LYS A 475 -8.77 -4.19 27.00
C LYS A 475 -8.97 -2.73 27.40
N LEU A 476 -7.92 -1.93 27.36
CA LEU A 476 -7.96 -0.50 27.59
C LEU A 476 -7.49 0.24 26.35
N SER A 477 -8.26 1.20 25.91
CA SER A 477 -7.94 2.11 24.80
C SER A 477 -8.44 3.50 25.10
N LEU A 478 -7.84 4.51 24.46
CA LEU A 478 -8.39 5.86 24.53
C LEU A 478 -9.61 5.96 23.62
N GLY A 479 -10.66 6.59 24.14
CA GLY A 479 -11.87 6.87 23.35
C GLY A 479 -11.63 7.90 22.26
N GLY A 480 -12.47 7.86 21.23
CA GLY A 480 -12.44 8.73 20.08
C GLY A 480 -12.33 7.94 18.78
N ARG A 481 -12.26 8.65 17.67
CA ARG A 481 -12.10 8.10 16.31
C ARG A 481 -11.08 8.94 15.56
N ILE A 482 -10.20 8.32 14.83
CA ILE A 482 -9.34 9.00 13.87
C ILE A 482 -10.25 9.51 12.74
N PRO A 483 -10.16 10.81 12.37
CA PRO A 483 -10.92 11.33 11.24
C PRO A 483 -10.52 10.65 9.93
N SER A 484 -11.49 10.44 9.04
CA SER A 484 -11.19 9.91 7.71
C SER A 484 -10.32 10.90 6.90
N ALA A 485 -9.67 10.38 5.86
CA ALA A 485 -8.88 11.23 4.96
C ALA A 485 -9.72 12.38 4.38
N GLN A 486 -10.94 12.10 3.95
CA GLN A 486 -11.88 13.09 3.39
C GLN A 486 -12.31 14.13 4.44
N GLU A 487 -12.60 13.71 5.68
CA GLU A 487 -12.92 14.66 6.77
C GLU A 487 -11.75 15.60 7.07
N GLN A 488 -10.51 15.13 6.95
CA GLN A 488 -9.33 15.97 7.15
C GLN A 488 -9.12 16.97 6.00
N ILE A 489 -9.27 16.51 4.76
CA ILE A 489 -9.14 17.39 3.59
C ILE A 489 -10.23 18.46 3.60
N GLY A 490 -11.48 18.11 3.88
CA GLY A 490 -12.60 19.05 3.96
C GLY A 490 -12.46 20.13 5.05
N ARG A 491 -11.56 19.95 6.01
CA ARG A 491 -11.18 20.95 7.02
C ARG A 491 -10.04 21.85 6.56
N PHE A 492 -9.41 21.50 5.46
CA PHE A 492 -8.30 22.27 4.93
C PHE A 492 -8.78 23.63 4.42
N ASN A 493 -8.18 24.67 4.94
CA ASN A 493 -8.35 26.02 4.43
C ASN A 493 -6.97 26.61 4.16
N PRO A 494 -6.59 26.83 2.88
CA PRO A 494 -5.28 27.39 2.53
C PRO A 494 -5.00 28.74 3.23
N ARG A 495 -6.06 29.48 3.60
CA ARG A 495 -5.96 30.75 4.32
C ARG A 495 -5.70 30.61 5.83
N LYS A 496 -5.73 29.39 6.38
CA LYS A 496 -5.55 29.11 7.82
C LYS A 496 -4.37 28.21 8.11
N ILE A 497 -3.37 28.22 7.26
CA ILE A 497 -2.17 27.42 7.48
C ILE A 497 -1.34 28.08 8.58
N ALA A 498 -1.12 27.39 9.69
CA ALA A 498 -0.34 27.89 10.79
C ALA A 498 1.08 28.29 10.34
N GLY A 499 1.49 29.51 10.63
CA GLY A 499 2.83 30.01 10.33
C GLY A 499 3.03 30.56 8.92
N VAL A 500 1.96 30.66 8.10
CA VAL A 500 2.00 31.28 6.77
C VAL A 500 0.92 32.35 6.71
N ASP A 501 1.25 33.53 6.17
CA ASP A 501 0.27 34.61 5.92
C ASP A 501 -0.77 34.12 4.89
N ALA A 502 -2.02 34.56 5.07
CA ALA A 502 -3.13 34.08 4.23
C ALA A 502 -2.98 34.50 2.75
N ALA A 503 -2.48 35.73 2.50
CA ALA A 503 -2.26 36.23 1.15
C ALA A 503 -1.09 35.48 0.47
N GLU A 504 -0.04 35.19 1.24
CA GLU A 504 1.09 34.40 0.79
C GLU A 504 0.67 32.95 0.46
N ALA A 505 -0.14 32.32 1.31
CA ALA A 505 -0.65 30.98 1.06
C ALA A 505 -1.51 30.91 -0.21
N GLU A 506 -2.32 31.94 -0.47
CA GLU A 506 -3.13 32.03 -1.69
C GLU A 506 -2.27 32.25 -2.94
N ARG A 507 -1.25 33.09 -2.85
CA ARG A 507 -0.26 33.29 -3.93
C ARG A 507 0.45 31.97 -4.28
N LEU A 508 0.96 31.26 -3.27
CA LEU A 508 1.64 29.97 -3.45
C LEU A 508 0.72 28.91 -4.06
N ALA A 509 -0.57 28.91 -3.70
CA ALA A 509 -1.55 28.00 -4.27
C ALA A 509 -1.80 28.28 -5.76
N GLN A 510 -1.84 29.57 -6.14
CA GLN A 510 -1.98 29.98 -7.54
C GLN A 510 -0.75 29.59 -8.36
N GLU A 511 0.44 29.86 -7.86
CA GLU A 511 1.69 29.51 -8.54
C GLU A 511 1.86 27.99 -8.74
N ALA A 512 1.51 27.20 -7.72
CA ALA A 512 1.53 25.74 -7.83
C ALA A 512 0.53 25.23 -8.88
N GLY A 513 -0.66 25.86 -8.98
CA GLY A 513 -1.68 25.53 -9.98
C GLY A 513 -1.22 25.75 -11.42
N LEU A 514 -0.28 26.66 -11.64
CA LEU A 514 0.27 26.98 -12.96
C LEU A 514 1.49 26.12 -13.37
N GLY A 515 1.69 24.98 -12.72
CA GLY A 515 2.81 24.07 -13.01
C GLY A 515 4.15 24.49 -12.38
N GLY A 516 4.08 25.37 -11.38
CA GLY A 516 5.21 25.75 -10.55
C GLY A 516 5.60 24.66 -9.54
N ARG A 517 6.33 25.09 -8.50
CA ARG A 517 6.70 24.23 -7.38
C ARG A 517 5.45 23.64 -6.70
N PRO A 518 5.42 22.37 -6.32
CA PRO A 518 4.28 21.80 -5.59
C PRO A 518 3.90 22.62 -4.37
N LEU A 519 2.60 22.85 -4.15
CA LEU A 519 2.08 23.72 -3.09
C LEU A 519 2.64 23.35 -1.70
N HIS A 520 2.68 22.05 -1.39
CA HIS A 520 3.22 21.59 -0.12
C HIS A 520 4.71 21.95 0.08
N ASP A 521 5.54 21.87 -0.97
CA ASP A 521 6.96 22.24 -0.88
C ASP A 521 7.13 23.75 -0.65
N ALA A 522 6.32 24.55 -1.33
CA ALA A 522 6.28 25.99 -1.15
C ALA A 522 5.84 26.35 0.28
N LEU A 523 4.80 25.70 0.81
CA LEU A 523 4.32 25.90 2.16
C LEU A 523 5.33 25.43 3.23
N MET A 524 6.05 24.35 2.99
CA MET A 524 7.14 23.91 3.88
C MET A 524 8.24 24.98 3.95
N THR A 525 8.64 25.53 2.80
CA THR A 525 9.63 26.61 2.77
C THR A 525 9.15 27.84 3.50
N ALA A 526 7.92 28.28 3.27
CA ALA A 526 7.31 29.41 3.95
C ALA A 526 7.24 29.22 5.50
N ARG A 527 7.25 27.98 5.97
CA ARG A 527 7.31 27.61 7.39
C ARG A 527 8.70 27.47 7.97
N GLY A 528 9.72 27.75 7.18
CA GLY A 528 11.11 27.68 7.62
C GLY A 528 11.78 26.31 7.46
N TRP A 529 11.17 25.35 6.73
CA TRP A 529 11.89 24.17 6.32
C TRP A 529 12.97 24.54 5.31
N PRO A 530 14.24 24.20 5.54
CA PRO A 530 15.32 24.54 4.61
C PRO A 530 15.15 23.83 3.26
N GLU A 531 15.74 24.43 2.25
CA GLU A 531 15.86 23.77 0.95
C GLU A 531 16.78 22.57 1.07
N ILE A 532 16.48 21.52 0.28
CA ILE A 532 17.34 20.35 0.19
C ILE A 532 18.51 20.66 -0.76
N ALA A 533 19.73 20.62 -0.24
CA ALA A 533 20.92 20.69 -1.07
C ALA A 533 21.13 19.35 -1.76
N LEU A 534 20.80 19.29 -3.05
CA LEU A 534 20.93 18.08 -3.85
C LEU A 534 22.40 17.75 -4.08
N ASP A 535 22.79 16.48 -3.92
CA ASP A 535 24.16 15.98 -4.10
C ASP A 535 24.32 15.08 -5.34
N GLY A 536 23.20 14.77 -6.02
CA GLY A 536 23.16 13.92 -7.21
C GLY A 536 23.40 12.42 -6.91
N ARG A 537 23.50 12.02 -5.66
CA ARG A 537 23.77 10.63 -5.24
C ARG A 537 22.68 10.06 -4.35
N LEU A 538 22.41 10.68 -3.21
CA LEU A 538 21.38 10.30 -2.26
C LEU A 538 20.29 11.37 -2.17
N LEU A 539 20.67 12.62 -2.16
CA LEU A 539 19.76 13.75 -2.20
C LEU A 539 19.58 14.18 -3.66
N VAL A 540 18.54 13.67 -4.27
CA VAL A 540 18.17 13.92 -5.67
C VAL A 540 16.76 14.49 -5.76
N THR A 541 16.39 15.01 -6.92
CA THR A 541 15.00 15.41 -7.14
C THR A 541 14.08 14.20 -7.09
N GLN A 542 12.79 14.41 -6.85
CA GLN A 542 11.81 13.31 -6.86
C GLN A 542 11.76 12.63 -8.23
N GLN A 543 11.90 13.39 -9.32
CA GLN A 543 11.92 12.84 -10.68
C GLN A 543 13.18 11.98 -10.92
N ASP A 544 14.35 12.43 -10.48
CA ASP A 544 15.57 11.63 -10.59
C ASP A 544 15.47 10.35 -9.77
N ALA A 545 14.90 10.43 -8.56
CA ALA A 545 14.67 9.26 -7.70
C ALA A 545 13.76 8.21 -8.36
N LEU A 546 12.76 8.65 -9.13
CA LEU A 546 11.88 7.75 -9.89
C LEU A 546 12.64 6.96 -10.95
N LEU A 547 13.65 7.57 -11.58
CA LEU A 547 14.44 6.96 -12.65
C LEU A 547 15.57 6.08 -12.12
N MET A 548 16.03 6.31 -10.89
CA MET A 548 17.13 5.55 -10.29
C MET A 548 16.63 4.18 -9.81
N GLY A 549 17.13 3.13 -10.41
CA GLY A 549 16.77 1.75 -10.08
C GLY A 549 15.33 1.34 -10.44
N GLY A 550 14.55 2.25 -11.01
CA GLY A 550 13.18 1.98 -11.43
C GLY A 550 13.08 1.51 -12.88
N LYS A 551 12.14 0.60 -13.13
CA LYS A 551 11.74 0.18 -14.46
C LYS A 551 10.38 0.79 -14.78
N VAL A 552 10.27 1.50 -15.88
CA VAL A 552 9.00 2.07 -16.33
C VAL A 552 8.10 0.96 -16.84
N GLN A 553 6.97 0.78 -16.19
CA GLN A 553 5.92 -0.16 -16.58
C GLN A 553 4.72 0.61 -17.12
N ALA A 554 4.83 1.16 -18.31
CA ALA A 554 3.73 1.79 -19.02
C ALA A 554 3.55 1.05 -20.35
N MET A 555 2.91 -0.12 -20.29
CA MET A 555 2.61 -0.87 -21.50
C MET A 555 1.63 -0.06 -22.36
N ALA A 556 1.96 0.13 -23.62
CA ALA A 556 1.05 0.71 -24.59
C ALA A 556 -0.18 -0.18 -24.79
N GLY A 557 -1.29 0.42 -25.18
CA GLY A 557 -2.51 -0.33 -25.52
C GLY A 557 -3.41 -0.66 -24.32
N PHE A 558 -3.16 -0.15 -23.13
CA PHE A 558 -4.09 -0.18 -22.00
C PHE A 558 -4.66 1.21 -21.70
N ALA A 559 -5.88 1.27 -21.20
CA ALA A 559 -6.49 2.51 -20.70
C ALA A 559 -5.74 3.06 -19.49
N ASP A 560 -5.91 4.36 -19.22
CA ASP A 560 -5.38 4.97 -18.01
C ASP A 560 -6.04 4.35 -16.78
N HIS A 561 -5.22 4.02 -15.78
CA HIS A 561 -5.68 3.41 -14.52
C HIS A 561 -6.14 4.43 -13.48
N VAL A 562 -5.87 5.72 -13.67
CA VAL A 562 -6.40 6.82 -12.86
C VAL A 562 -7.37 7.60 -13.70
N VAL A 563 -8.64 7.56 -13.34
CA VAL A 563 -9.72 8.20 -14.08
C VAL A 563 -10.42 9.22 -13.19
N PHE A 564 -10.59 10.43 -13.68
CA PHE A 564 -11.37 11.49 -13.02
C PHE A 564 -12.79 11.44 -13.56
N ARG A 565 -13.76 11.00 -12.73
CA ARG A 565 -15.15 10.75 -13.14
C ARG A 565 -15.84 12.02 -13.62
N ASN A 566 -15.66 13.12 -12.89
CA ASN A 566 -16.21 14.42 -13.24
C ASN A 566 -15.11 15.48 -13.23
N THR A 567 -14.64 15.84 -14.40
CA THR A 567 -13.55 16.81 -14.58
C THR A 567 -13.96 18.26 -14.23
N GLU A 568 -15.25 18.60 -14.29
CA GLU A 568 -15.74 19.91 -13.92
C GLU A 568 -15.59 20.17 -12.42
N ILE A 569 -15.80 19.15 -11.58
CA ILE A 569 -15.49 19.25 -10.14
C ILE A 569 -14.00 19.53 -9.94
N CYS A 570 -13.13 18.91 -10.73
CA CYS A 570 -11.69 19.12 -10.62
C CYS A 570 -11.27 20.55 -10.98
N LYS A 571 -11.91 21.19 -11.96
CA LYS A 571 -11.61 22.58 -12.35
C LYS A 571 -11.86 23.57 -11.20
N THR A 572 -12.88 23.33 -10.39
CA THR A 572 -13.29 24.18 -9.27
C THR A 572 -12.72 23.73 -7.91
N CYS A 573 -12.02 22.60 -7.86
CA CYS A 573 -11.44 22.06 -6.64
C CYS A 573 -10.34 23.00 -6.09
N GLY A 574 -10.53 23.52 -4.89
CA GLY A 574 -9.56 24.39 -4.21
C GLY A 574 -8.43 23.64 -3.50
N GLU A 575 -8.68 22.40 -3.08
CA GLU A 575 -7.77 21.62 -2.25
C GLU A 575 -6.67 20.93 -3.07
N ARG A 576 -6.99 20.38 -4.23
CA ARG A 576 -6.08 19.70 -5.17
C ARG A 576 -5.12 18.72 -4.50
N THR A 577 -5.57 18.06 -3.44
CA THR A 577 -4.72 17.19 -2.61
C THR A 577 -4.22 15.99 -3.40
N CYS A 578 -4.97 15.53 -4.41
CA CYS A 578 -4.52 14.47 -5.31
C CYS A 578 -3.24 14.83 -6.09
N ILE A 579 -3.06 16.11 -6.43
CA ILE A 579 -1.82 16.63 -7.06
C ILE A 579 -0.71 16.69 -6.00
N ALA A 580 -1.00 17.34 -4.86
CA ALA A 580 -0.02 17.54 -3.80
C ALA A 580 0.54 16.23 -3.22
N MET A 581 -0.28 15.18 -3.15
CA MET A 581 0.10 13.86 -2.63
C MET A 581 0.52 12.86 -3.72
N CYS A 582 0.62 13.31 -4.97
CA CYS A 582 1.02 12.42 -6.05
C CYS A 582 2.50 12.06 -5.95
N SER A 583 2.80 10.83 -5.53
CA SER A 583 4.16 10.35 -5.30
C SER A 583 5.01 10.32 -6.58
N GLY A 584 4.40 10.16 -7.75
CA GLY A 584 5.09 10.18 -9.04
C GLY A 584 5.08 11.55 -9.70
N GLN A 585 4.38 12.56 -9.11
CA GLN A 585 4.08 13.83 -9.79
C GLN A 585 3.39 13.60 -11.15
N ALA A 586 2.59 12.55 -11.23
CA ALA A 586 1.88 12.11 -12.42
C ALA A 586 0.56 12.85 -12.65
N ILE A 587 0.00 13.46 -11.60
CA ILE A 587 -1.23 14.25 -11.67
C ILE A 587 -0.83 15.71 -11.60
N THR A 588 -1.22 16.47 -12.62
CA THR A 588 -0.89 17.89 -12.78
C THR A 588 -2.14 18.67 -13.17
N GLN A 589 -2.04 19.98 -13.23
CA GLN A 589 -3.08 20.85 -13.74
C GLN A 589 -2.58 21.59 -14.97
N THR A 590 -3.40 21.66 -16.01
CA THR A 590 -3.11 22.47 -17.19
C THR A 590 -3.30 23.96 -16.90
N ALA A 591 -2.82 24.82 -17.80
CA ALA A 591 -3.02 26.28 -17.70
C ALA A 591 -4.51 26.69 -17.68
N GLU A 592 -5.37 25.89 -18.32
CA GLU A 592 -6.81 26.09 -18.37
C GLU A 592 -7.54 25.54 -17.12
N GLY A 593 -6.79 25.00 -16.16
CA GLY A 593 -7.33 24.47 -14.91
C GLY A 593 -7.83 23.03 -14.98
N ALA A 594 -7.69 22.36 -16.12
CA ALA A 594 -8.04 20.95 -16.25
C ALA A 594 -7.01 20.04 -15.55
N ILE A 595 -7.44 18.86 -15.12
CA ILE A 595 -6.54 17.86 -14.57
C ILE A 595 -5.94 17.02 -15.72
N ALA A 596 -4.62 16.84 -15.67
CA ALA A 596 -3.88 15.95 -16.56
C ALA A 596 -3.26 14.80 -15.76
N PHE A 597 -3.16 13.65 -16.39
CA PHE A 597 -2.53 12.46 -15.83
C PHE A 597 -1.47 11.90 -16.80
N GLU A 598 -0.26 11.73 -16.29
CA GLU A 598 0.87 11.15 -17.03
C GLU A 598 1.19 9.78 -16.42
N ARG A 599 0.62 8.72 -16.99
CA ARG A 599 0.72 7.36 -16.43
C ARG A 599 2.16 6.84 -16.36
N GLU A 600 3.04 7.33 -17.24
CA GLU A 600 4.46 6.96 -17.27
C GLU A 600 5.21 7.38 -16.02
N LYS A 601 4.75 8.41 -15.33
CA LYS A 601 5.28 8.89 -14.04
C LYS A 601 4.62 8.22 -12.83
N CYS A 602 3.52 7.52 -13.03
CA CYS A 602 2.74 6.95 -11.93
C CYS A 602 3.47 5.76 -11.30
N VAL A 603 3.64 5.77 -9.99
CA VAL A 603 4.23 4.67 -9.20
C VAL A 603 3.18 3.69 -8.65
N HIS A 604 1.95 3.78 -9.10
CA HIS A 604 0.83 2.95 -8.62
C HIS A 604 0.65 2.95 -7.09
N CYS A 605 0.94 4.07 -6.42
CA CYS A 605 0.81 4.13 -4.97
C CYS A 605 -0.64 4.19 -4.48
N GLY A 606 -1.60 4.60 -5.32
CA GLY A 606 -3.01 4.73 -4.97
C GLY A 606 -3.37 5.90 -4.06
N ALA A 607 -2.42 6.81 -3.76
CA ALA A 607 -2.66 7.93 -2.85
C ALA A 607 -3.73 8.90 -3.34
N CYS A 608 -3.87 9.07 -4.65
CA CYS A 608 -4.89 9.94 -5.25
C CYS A 608 -6.31 9.51 -4.87
N LEU A 609 -6.57 8.20 -4.75
CA LEU A 609 -7.89 7.66 -4.43
C LEU A 609 -8.42 8.20 -3.10
N TRP A 610 -7.64 8.10 -2.01
CA TRP A 610 -8.08 8.52 -0.69
C TRP A 610 -7.75 9.99 -0.36
N ASN A 611 -7.01 10.68 -1.23
CA ASN A 611 -6.75 12.12 -1.15
C ASN A 611 -7.68 12.96 -2.06
N CYS A 612 -8.75 12.40 -2.60
CA CYS A 612 -9.79 13.17 -3.26
C CYS A 612 -10.85 13.59 -2.25
N ALA A 613 -11.12 14.90 -2.16
CA ALA A 613 -12.11 15.47 -1.23
C ALA A 613 -13.56 15.33 -1.72
N HIS A 614 -13.75 15.07 -3.00
CA HIS A 614 -15.05 15.14 -3.65
C HIS A 614 -15.62 13.75 -3.90
N ALA A 615 -16.82 13.52 -3.41
CA ALA A 615 -17.64 12.36 -3.80
C ALA A 615 -18.36 12.65 -5.12
N THR A 616 -18.62 11.63 -5.93
CA THR A 616 -19.35 11.76 -7.19
C THR A 616 -20.27 10.55 -7.38
N ASP A 617 -21.52 10.79 -7.67
CA ASP A 617 -22.52 9.78 -8.07
C ASP A 617 -22.61 8.56 -7.10
N GLY A 618 -22.64 8.83 -5.80
CA GLY A 618 -22.69 7.79 -4.77
C GLY A 618 -21.33 7.14 -4.44
N GLU A 619 -20.31 7.47 -5.18
CA GLU A 619 -18.93 7.03 -4.93
C GLU A 619 -18.25 7.89 -3.86
N ARG A 620 -17.29 7.30 -3.13
CA ARG A 620 -16.57 7.99 -2.06
C ARG A 620 -15.65 9.10 -2.56
N THR A 621 -15.18 8.98 -3.81
CA THR A 621 -14.23 9.91 -4.43
C THR A 621 -14.54 10.16 -5.90
N ASN A 622 -14.07 11.29 -6.44
CA ASN A 622 -14.14 11.59 -7.86
C ASN A 622 -13.04 10.88 -8.69
N ILE A 623 -12.22 10.08 -8.04
CA ILE A 623 -11.15 9.32 -8.70
C ILE A 623 -11.48 7.84 -8.67
N GLU A 624 -11.42 7.21 -9.83
CA GLU A 624 -11.44 5.77 -9.99
C GLU A 624 -10.01 5.28 -10.23
N PHE A 625 -9.62 4.22 -9.52
CA PHE A 625 -8.33 3.56 -9.68
C PHE A 625 -8.55 2.18 -10.26
N ARG A 626 -8.22 2.02 -11.55
CA ARG A 626 -8.43 0.79 -12.33
C ARG A 626 -7.17 -0.07 -12.36
N ALA A 627 -7.29 -1.27 -12.88
CA ALA A 627 -6.17 -2.20 -13.00
C ALA A 627 -5.29 -1.98 -14.25
N GLY A 628 -5.33 -0.83 -14.87
CA GLY A 628 -4.55 -0.56 -16.08
C GLY A 628 -3.04 -0.75 -15.89
N SER A 629 -2.29 -0.66 -16.97
CA SER A 629 -0.84 -0.71 -16.94
C SER A 629 -0.23 0.62 -16.51
N GLY A 630 1.04 0.59 -16.13
CA GLY A 630 1.83 1.75 -15.78
C GLY A 630 2.43 1.67 -14.39
N GLY A 631 3.38 2.54 -14.16
CA GLY A 631 4.09 2.65 -12.90
C GLY A 631 5.60 2.42 -13.03
N LEU A 632 6.33 3.03 -12.10
CA LEU A 632 7.74 2.75 -11.87
C LEU A 632 7.88 1.68 -10.81
N HIS A 633 8.80 0.77 -11.02
CA HIS A 633 8.98 -0.38 -10.17
C HIS A 633 10.45 -0.80 -10.15
N SER A 634 10.91 -1.25 -9.00
CA SER A 634 12.20 -1.89 -8.80
C SER A 634 12.04 -3.12 -7.91
N ALA A 635 12.69 -4.21 -8.25
CA ALA A 635 12.70 -5.44 -7.44
C ALA A 635 13.38 -5.25 -6.06
N GLU A 636 14.16 -4.18 -5.87
CA GLU A 636 14.76 -3.84 -4.58
C GLU A 636 13.79 -3.10 -3.64
N ASN A 637 12.66 -2.61 -4.18
CA ASN A 637 11.66 -1.89 -3.39
C ASN A 637 10.89 -2.75 -2.40
#